data_bf89987a0e5fa17b45193f9e73c2e987
#
_entry.id   bf89987a0e5fa17b45193f9e73c2e987
#
_cell.length_a   1.000
_cell.length_b   1.000
_cell.length_c   1.000
_cell.angle_alpha   90.00
_cell.angle_beta   90.00
_cell.angle_gamma   90.00
#
_symmetry.space_group_name_H-M   'P 1'
#
loop_
_entity.id
_entity.type
_entity.pdbx_description
1 polymer ?
#
loop_
_entity_poly.entity_id
_entity_poly.type
_entity_poly.pdbx_seq_one_letter_code
_entity_poly.pdbx_strand_id
1 'polypeptide(L)'
;MACCTATEAIRLPIEMSHQSEIIKGNEQIHSSKFFKDSKNGMFISFLSDDARTLYETFRRGSYESNNGPCLGWRDSVTSKYQWMTFNETLLKAKNFGCGLVNLGVRPHDLVGIYSSNRPEWTLFEQGAYCYSLVVVALYDTLGPDACAFIIKQTDMSTVIVEDDIKANMILDKAPHGLRRLITITDSIRSATITRAKNRGVDCFTFDEVERSGSKQDHPVVPPNPEDICTICYTSGTTGNPKGVTLTHQNVVAAMCAVLLQLGDQRPRYGDIMLSYLPLAHMLERCCENGIFYSGAAVGFSCGNIRNLTDDLRALKPTIMPAVPRLLNRVYDTLMSDLSGSPLRRLLYNTALKAKESELNRQIIRKNSIWDKLVFRKIQESFGGNLRLMIVGSAPLAGNVMTFMRCALSCIIVEGYGQTECTAPVSLTICGDSIPEHVGPPVACCCVKLVDVPEMEYFAIDNQGEVCVKGTNVFRGYYKDPERTAEVIDSFGWHHTGDVGMWLANGTLKIIDRRKHTFKLSQGEYIVPDKIEAIYVKSQYILQNFVYGESLKSGIVAIVVPDVDVLKSWAKENHIPGTLSVLCSHKKVKELILNDMLSWGKQNGLKSFEQVKDIYLHPDPFSIQNGLLTPMFKLKRPQIKNYFKPQLDDMYTHLP
;
A
#
# COMPACT_ATOMS: atom_id res chain seq x y z
N MET A 1 4.75 11.54 33.12
CA MET A 1 5.71 10.87 32.23
C MET A 1 5.94 9.46 32.76
N ALA A 2 5.15 8.50 32.35
CA ALA A 2 5.42 7.09 32.62
C ALA A 2 5.91 6.49 31.30
N CYS A 3 7.21 6.34 31.20
CA CYS A 3 7.88 5.61 30.13
C CYS A 3 7.43 4.15 30.28
N CYS A 4 6.42 3.70 29.50
CA CYS A 4 6.10 2.29 29.38
C CYS A 4 7.27 1.60 28.70
N THR A 5 8.24 1.16 29.50
CA THR A 5 9.24 0.19 29.07
C THR A 5 8.50 -1.09 28.70
N ALA A 6 8.56 -1.44 27.40
CA ALA A 6 7.98 -2.67 26.86
C ALA A 6 8.76 -3.90 27.39
N THR A 7 8.59 -4.24 28.65
CA THR A 7 9.25 -5.35 29.34
C THR A 7 8.36 -6.54 29.60
N GLU A 8 7.04 -6.42 29.37
CA GLU A 8 6.13 -7.53 29.58
C GLU A 8 5.86 -8.31 28.28
N ALA A 9 5.84 -9.64 28.40
CA ALA A 9 5.48 -10.52 27.31
C ALA A 9 3.98 -10.36 26.99
N ILE A 10 3.65 -10.01 25.77
CA ILE A 10 2.26 -9.97 25.30
C ILE A 10 1.80 -11.41 25.10
N ARG A 11 0.76 -11.82 25.81
CA ARG A 11 0.05 -13.09 25.61
C ARG A 11 -1.30 -12.77 24.98
N LEU A 12 -1.59 -13.37 23.84
CA LEU A 12 -2.81 -13.12 23.08
C LEU A 12 -3.72 -14.36 23.18
N PRO A 13 -4.80 -14.34 23.97
CA PRO A 13 -5.74 -15.43 24.06
C PRO A 13 -6.73 -15.36 22.89
N ILE A 14 -6.49 -16.12 21.82
CA ILE A 14 -7.39 -16.14 20.66
C ILE A 14 -7.61 -17.59 20.22
N GLU A 15 -8.87 -17.94 20.00
CA GLU A 15 -9.25 -19.22 19.40
C GLU A 15 -8.96 -19.16 17.90
N MET A 16 -7.86 -19.78 17.46
CA MET A 16 -7.39 -19.76 16.06
C MET A 16 -8.05 -20.80 15.16
N SER A 17 -8.81 -21.74 15.74
CA SER A 17 -9.48 -22.82 15.01
C SER A 17 -10.67 -22.36 14.19
N HIS A 18 -11.25 -21.20 14.50
CA HIS A 18 -12.47 -20.68 13.86
C HIS A 18 -12.43 -19.14 13.86
N GLN A 19 -12.01 -18.55 12.74
CA GLN A 19 -11.75 -17.10 12.68
C GLN A 19 -12.85 -16.29 11.97
N SER A 20 -13.70 -16.92 11.17
CA SER A 20 -14.85 -16.28 10.52
C SER A 20 -16.15 -17.01 10.85
N GLU A 21 -17.29 -16.37 10.60
CA GLU A 21 -18.62 -16.98 10.69
C GLU A 21 -19.24 -17.11 9.30
N ILE A 22 -19.93 -18.23 9.06
CA ILE A 22 -20.68 -18.45 7.83
C ILE A 22 -22.11 -17.98 8.05
N ILE A 23 -22.56 -17.03 7.22
CA ILE A 23 -23.96 -16.58 7.22
C ILE A 23 -24.80 -17.71 6.62
N LYS A 24 -25.83 -18.13 7.34
CA LYS A 24 -26.73 -19.22 6.91
C LYS A 24 -27.41 -18.85 5.58
N GLY A 25 -27.31 -19.73 4.60
CA GLY A 25 -27.90 -19.60 3.27
C GLY A 25 -27.36 -20.66 2.30
N ASN A 26 -27.76 -20.58 1.03
CA ASN A 26 -27.32 -21.52 -0.01
C ASN A 26 -25.89 -21.22 -0.51
N GLU A 27 -25.35 -20.03 -0.21
CA GLU A 27 -23.98 -19.60 -0.55
C GLU A 27 -23.12 -19.59 0.72
N GLN A 28 -21.86 -19.96 0.59
CA GLN A 28 -20.89 -19.87 1.69
C GLN A 28 -20.40 -18.44 1.84
N ILE A 29 -21.15 -17.60 2.54
CA ILE A 29 -20.79 -16.20 2.80
C ILE A 29 -20.10 -16.13 4.16
N HIS A 30 -18.82 -15.75 4.16
CA HIS A 30 -18.03 -15.54 5.37
C HIS A 30 -18.10 -14.09 5.86
N SER A 31 -18.24 -13.93 7.16
CA SER A 31 -18.26 -12.62 7.86
C SER A 31 -17.34 -12.62 9.07
N SER A 32 -17.07 -11.42 9.58
CA SER A 32 -16.30 -11.26 10.82
C SER A 32 -17.04 -11.79 12.05
N LYS A 33 -16.32 -12.38 13.00
CA LYS A 33 -16.87 -12.72 14.32
C LYS A 33 -17.31 -11.51 15.15
N PHE A 34 -16.69 -10.35 14.90
CA PHE A 34 -17.03 -9.09 15.56
C PHE A 34 -18.35 -8.47 15.07
N PHE A 35 -19.00 -9.15 14.17
CA PHE A 35 -20.27 -8.75 13.57
C PHE A 35 -21.45 -8.73 14.55
N LYS A 36 -21.46 -9.61 15.54
CA LYS A 36 -22.56 -9.78 16.49
C LYS A 36 -22.85 -8.55 17.37
N ASP A 37 -21.89 -7.65 17.49
CA ASP A 37 -22.00 -6.47 18.35
C ASP A 37 -22.50 -5.21 17.61
N SER A 38 -22.79 -5.30 16.30
CA SER A 38 -23.31 -4.16 15.56
C SER A 38 -24.79 -3.90 15.88
N LYS A 39 -25.08 -2.83 16.60
CA LYS A 39 -26.46 -2.40 16.93
C LYS A 39 -27.29 -2.00 15.71
N ASN A 40 -26.67 -1.78 14.53
CA ASN A 40 -27.26 -1.14 13.38
C ASN A 40 -27.34 -2.02 12.09
N GLY A 41 -27.33 -3.33 12.19
CA GLY A 41 -27.50 -4.22 11.04
C GLY A 41 -26.31 -5.08 10.69
N MET A 42 -26.22 -5.52 9.43
CA MET A 42 -25.30 -6.55 8.98
C MET A 42 -23.81 -6.12 8.97
N PHE A 43 -23.46 -4.83 8.88
CA PHE A 43 -22.08 -4.34 8.75
C PHE A 43 -21.82 -3.14 9.66
N ILE A 44 -20.60 -3.07 10.23
CA ILE A 44 -20.20 -1.89 10.97
C ILE A 44 -19.99 -0.70 10.01
N SER A 45 -20.46 0.48 10.40
CA SER A 45 -20.22 1.73 9.67
C SER A 45 -19.34 2.69 10.49
N PHE A 46 -19.44 2.63 11.83
CA PHE A 46 -18.68 3.46 12.76
C PHE A 46 -18.63 2.79 14.14
N LEU A 47 -17.64 3.15 14.96
CA LEU A 47 -17.51 2.66 16.34
C LEU A 47 -18.17 3.60 17.36
N SER A 48 -18.39 4.84 17.02
CA SER A 48 -18.93 5.87 17.91
C SER A 48 -19.87 6.81 17.14
N ASP A 49 -20.99 7.18 17.79
CA ASP A 49 -22.03 8.02 17.18
C ASP A 49 -21.56 9.46 16.90
N ASP A 50 -20.51 9.92 17.57
CA ASP A 50 -19.87 11.23 17.42
C ASP A 50 -18.74 11.25 16.39
N ALA A 51 -18.52 10.15 15.66
CA ALA A 51 -17.41 10.01 14.70
C ALA A 51 -17.83 9.20 13.46
N ARG A 52 -18.76 9.74 12.68
CA ARG A 52 -19.33 9.10 11.47
C ARG A 52 -18.68 9.57 10.18
N THR A 53 -17.98 10.70 10.22
CA THR A 53 -17.27 11.31 9.08
C THR A 53 -15.81 11.51 9.41
N LEU A 54 -14.95 11.68 8.39
CA LEU A 54 -13.52 11.95 8.59
C LEU A 54 -13.29 13.30 9.30
N TYR A 55 -14.22 14.24 9.16
CA TYR A 55 -14.23 15.48 9.92
C TYR A 55 -14.40 15.24 11.42
N GLU A 56 -15.31 14.37 11.80
CA GLU A 56 -15.61 14.04 13.20
C GLU A 56 -14.55 13.13 13.81
N THR A 57 -14.06 12.13 13.06
CA THR A 57 -13.03 11.18 13.54
C THR A 57 -11.73 11.88 13.93
N PHE A 58 -11.32 12.91 13.18
CA PHE A 58 -10.12 13.68 13.51
C PHE A 58 -10.31 14.53 14.78
N ARG A 59 -11.50 15.13 14.97
CA ARG A 59 -11.84 15.87 16.20
C ARG A 59 -11.87 14.97 17.42
N ARG A 60 -12.40 13.77 17.27
CA ARG A 60 -12.34 12.76 18.34
C ARG A 60 -10.90 12.54 18.80
N GLY A 61 -9.93 12.45 17.89
CA GLY A 61 -8.52 12.30 18.24
C GLY A 61 -7.97 13.41 19.14
N SER A 62 -8.45 14.64 18.97
CA SER A 62 -8.11 15.75 19.87
C SER A 62 -8.59 15.50 21.31
N TYR A 63 -9.79 14.94 21.49
CA TYR A 63 -10.30 14.56 22.82
C TYR A 63 -9.54 13.37 23.40
N GLU A 64 -9.36 12.30 22.64
CA GLU A 64 -8.67 11.06 23.07
C GLU A 64 -7.22 11.34 23.46
N SER A 65 -6.55 12.29 22.81
CA SER A 65 -5.18 12.67 23.10
C SER A 65 -5.04 13.76 24.18
N ASN A 66 -6.12 14.36 24.61
CA ASN A 66 -6.11 15.59 25.43
C ASN A 66 -5.20 16.68 24.79
N ASN A 67 -5.42 16.95 23.50
CA ASN A 67 -4.62 17.86 22.68
C ASN A 67 -3.13 17.48 22.61
N GLY A 68 -2.83 16.20 22.49
CA GLY A 68 -1.46 15.71 22.33
C GLY A 68 -0.83 16.02 20.96
N PRO A 69 0.41 15.56 20.73
CA PRO A 69 1.07 15.62 19.42
C PRO A 69 0.22 14.94 18.34
N CYS A 70 0.14 15.59 17.18
CA CYS A 70 -0.65 15.12 16.03
C CYS A 70 0.23 14.89 14.79
N LEU A 71 0.81 15.96 14.24
CA LEU A 71 1.63 15.91 13.04
C LEU A 71 3.08 16.22 13.37
N GLY A 72 4.01 15.36 12.93
CA GLY A 72 5.44 15.51 13.16
C GLY A 72 6.21 15.55 11.85
N TRP A 73 7.17 16.44 11.72
CA TRP A 73 8.10 16.50 10.60
C TRP A 73 9.52 16.64 11.09
N ARG A 74 10.47 16.18 10.28
CA ARG A 74 11.87 16.23 10.63
C ARG A 74 12.45 17.61 10.28
N ASP A 75 12.95 18.29 11.29
CA ASP A 75 13.64 19.57 11.11
C ASP A 75 14.95 19.38 10.33
N SER A 76 15.15 20.19 9.29
CA SER A 76 16.29 20.05 8.37
C SER A 76 17.64 20.40 9.01
N VAL A 77 17.65 21.22 10.06
CA VAL A 77 18.86 21.69 10.74
C VAL A 77 19.23 20.76 11.89
N THR A 78 18.27 20.47 12.78
CA THR A 78 18.51 19.69 14.00
C THR A 78 18.35 18.19 13.78
N SER A 79 17.77 17.77 12.66
CA SER A 79 17.39 16.38 12.35
C SER A 79 16.44 15.75 13.37
N LYS A 80 15.81 16.54 14.23
CA LYS A 80 14.82 16.10 15.23
C LYS A 80 13.41 16.33 14.70
N TYR A 81 12.45 15.53 15.19
CA TYR A 81 11.05 15.75 14.90
C TYR A 81 10.50 16.93 15.69
N GLN A 82 9.88 17.87 14.97
CA GLN A 82 9.02 18.92 15.50
C GLN A 82 7.58 18.43 15.43
N TRP A 83 6.74 18.90 16.36
CA TRP A 83 5.38 18.40 16.48
C TRP A 83 4.37 19.54 16.56
N MET A 84 3.28 19.38 15.83
CA MET A 84 2.07 20.18 15.93
C MET A 84 1.04 19.39 16.74
N THR A 85 0.34 20.03 17.65
CA THR A 85 -0.73 19.41 18.44
C THR A 85 -2.01 19.25 17.61
N PHE A 86 -2.97 18.46 18.10
CA PHE A 86 -4.27 18.31 17.44
C PHE A 86 -5.01 19.65 17.28
N ASN A 87 -5.03 20.50 18.32
CA ASN A 87 -5.73 21.78 18.25
C ASN A 87 -5.07 22.77 17.27
N GLU A 88 -3.73 22.81 17.24
CA GLU A 88 -3.00 23.60 16.24
C GLU A 88 -3.29 23.09 14.82
N THR A 89 -3.31 21.78 14.63
CA THR A 89 -3.65 21.15 13.35
C THR A 89 -5.09 21.48 12.93
N LEU A 90 -6.05 21.36 13.83
CA LEU A 90 -7.46 21.70 13.57
C LEU A 90 -7.65 23.17 13.20
N LEU A 91 -6.94 24.08 13.90
CA LEU A 91 -7.00 25.51 13.62
C LEU A 91 -6.43 25.85 12.25
N LYS A 92 -5.21 25.34 11.94
CA LYS A 92 -4.57 25.57 10.65
C LYS A 92 -5.36 24.94 9.49
N ALA A 93 -5.88 23.74 9.67
CA ALA A 93 -6.74 23.08 8.70
C ALA A 93 -8.02 23.88 8.43
N LYS A 94 -8.71 24.33 9.47
CA LYS A 94 -9.89 25.22 9.34
C LYS A 94 -9.53 26.50 8.59
N ASN A 95 -8.45 27.17 8.96
CA ASN A 95 -8.00 28.38 8.30
C ASN A 95 -7.71 28.15 6.81
N PHE A 96 -7.01 27.05 6.48
CA PHE A 96 -6.73 26.72 5.08
C PHE A 96 -8.02 26.45 4.29
N GLY A 97 -8.94 25.64 4.84
CA GLY A 97 -10.24 25.37 4.21
C GLY A 97 -11.06 26.65 4.01
N CYS A 98 -11.08 27.53 5.02
CA CYS A 98 -11.72 28.84 4.93
C CYS A 98 -11.08 29.73 3.83
N GLY A 99 -9.75 29.67 3.70
CA GLY A 99 -9.04 30.34 2.62
C GLY A 99 -9.43 29.82 1.23
N LEU A 100 -9.70 28.52 1.08
CA LEU A 100 -10.24 27.97 -0.18
C LEU A 100 -11.64 28.52 -0.47
N VAL A 101 -12.49 28.69 0.56
CA VAL A 101 -13.81 29.33 0.41
C VAL A 101 -13.67 30.78 -0.02
N ASN A 102 -12.70 31.54 0.54
CA ASN A 102 -12.39 32.91 0.12
C ASN A 102 -11.97 33.00 -1.36
N LEU A 103 -11.30 31.95 -1.86
CA LEU A 103 -10.96 31.82 -3.28
C LEU A 103 -12.15 31.37 -4.14
N GLY A 104 -13.35 31.21 -3.56
CA GLY A 104 -14.58 30.83 -4.27
C GLY A 104 -14.74 29.34 -4.53
N VAL A 105 -14.04 28.47 -3.78
CA VAL A 105 -14.30 27.02 -3.76
C VAL A 105 -15.56 26.78 -2.93
N ARG A 106 -16.44 25.90 -3.39
CA ARG A 106 -17.76 25.64 -2.80
C ARG A 106 -17.88 24.20 -2.28
N PRO A 107 -18.79 23.92 -1.36
CA PRO A 107 -19.08 22.55 -0.94
C PRO A 107 -19.29 21.61 -2.12
N HIS A 108 -18.74 20.40 -2.03
CA HIS A 108 -18.71 19.34 -3.05
C HIS A 108 -17.82 19.62 -4.28
N ASP A 109 -17.14 20.78 -4.35
CA ASP A 109 -16.11 20.98 -5.38
C ASP A 109 -14.95 20.00 -5.16
N LEU A 110 -14.36 19.57 -6.28
CA LEU A 110 -13.21 18.71 -6.28
C LEU A 110 -11.93 19.55 -6.25
N VAL A 111 -11.04 19.23 -5.31
CA VAL A 111 -9.74 19.90 -5.17
C VAL A 111 -8.63 18.87 -5.26
N GLY A 112 -7.69 19.09 -6.19
CA GLY A 112 -6.56 18.20 -6.42
C GLY A 112 -5.42 18.45 -5.46
N ILE A 113 -4.69 17.39 -5.09
CA ILE A 113 -3.39 17.49 -4.41
C ILE A 113 -2.35 16.63 -5.09
N TYR A 114 -1.20 17.25 -5.42
CA TYR A 114 -0.05 16.63 -6.06
C TYR A 114 1.20 16.87 -5.22
N SER A 115 1.36 16.07 -4.17
CA SER A 115 2.43 16.22 -3.18
C SER A 115 2.87 14.85 -2.64
N SER A 116 4.10 14.79 -2.14
CA SER A 116 4.57 13.74 -1.23
C SER A 116 3.90 13.88 0.15
N ASN A 117 4.06 12.86 1.01
CA ASN A 117 3.54 12.88 2.38
C ASN A 117 4.21 13.99 3.20
N ARG A 118 3.40 14.85 3.81
CA ARG A 118 3.83 15.98 4.63
C ARG A 118 2.66 16.57 5.41
N PRO A 119 2.92 17.38 6.47
CA PRO A 119 1.85 17.95 7.29
C PRO A 119 0.78 18.69 6.48
N GLU A 120 1.16 19.44 5.44
CA GLU A 120 0.25 20.24 4.62
C GLU A 120 -0.75 19.38 3.85
N TRP A 121 -0.43 18.12 3.54
CA TRP A 121 -1.40 17.19 3.00
C TRP A 121 -2.57 16.98 3.97
N THR A 122 -2.25 16.67 5.23
CA THR A 122 -3.28 16.44 6.26
C THR A 122 -4.02 17.75 6.60
N LEU A 123 -3.32 18.87 6.65
CA LEU A 123 -3.93 20.20 6.86
C LEU A 123 -4.95 20.51 5.76
N PHE A 124 -4.58 20.30 4.50
CA PHE A 124 -5.50 20.44 3.37
C PHE A 124 -6.68 19.49 3.47
N GLU A 125 -6.44 18.20 3.69
CA GLU A 125 -7.49 17.18 3.74
C GLU A 125 -8.52 17.49 4.84
N GLN A 126 -8.06 17.80 6.05
CA GLN A 126 -8.93 18.18 7.16
C GLN A 126 -9.61 19.53 6.94
N GLY A 127 -8.93 20.48 6.29
CA GLY A 127 -9.49 21.75 5.86
C GLY A 127 -10.59 21.59 4.81
N ALA A 128 -10.38 20.70 3.84
CA ALA A 128 -11.37 20.33 2.84
C ALA A 128 -12.64 19.76 3.49
N TYR A 129 -12.47 18.86 4.48
CA TYR A 129 -13.59 18.26 5.20
C TYR A 129 -14.34 19.28 6.09
N CYS A 130 -13.72 20.37 6.53
CA CYS A 130 -14.43 21.44 7.21
C CYS A 130 -15.51 22.10 6.34
N TYR A 131 -15.39 22.00 5.01
CA TYR A 131 -16.29 22.66 4.04
C TYR A 131 -16.86 21.71 3.01
N SER A 132 -16.95 20.42 3.34
CA SER A 132 -17.50 19.36 2.47
C SER A 132 -16.89 19.31 1.07
N LEU A 133 -15.58 19.61 0.94
CA LEU A 133 -14.86 19.51 -0.33
C LEU A 133 -14.43 18.06 -0.59
N VAL A 134 -14.28 17.71 -1.86
CA VAL A 134 -13.84 16.38 -2.29
C VAL A 134 -12.35 16.39 -2.63
N VAL A 135 -11.57 15.56 -1.98
CA VAL A 135 -10.12 15.45 -2.19
C VAL A 135 -9.81 14.52 -3.36
N VAL A 136 -9.03 15.00 -4.33
CA VAL A 136 -8.55 14.19 -5.46
C VAL A 136 -7.04 14.09 -5.40
N ALA A 137 -6.54 12.91 -5.06
CA ALA A 137 -5.10 12.68 -5.01
C ALA A 137 -4.54 12.50 -6.43
N LEU A 138 -3.54 13.30 -6.78
CA LEU A 138 -2.76 13.17 -7.99
C LEU A 138 -1.47 12.40 -7.66
N TYR A 139 -1.18 11.39 -8.46
CA TYR A 139 -0.03 10.52 -8.21
C TYR A 139 1.21 11.04 -8.90
N ASP A 140 2.28 11.18 -8.17
CA ASP A 140 3.60 11.51 -8.68
C ASP A 140 4.05 10.54 -9.80
N THR A 141 3.71 9.26 -9.64
CA THR A 141 4.14 8.17 -10.51
C THR A 141 3.17 7.80 -11.62
N LEU A 142 1.99 8.40 -11.67
CA LEU A 142 1.11 8.26 -12.84
C LEU A 142 1.62 9.07 -14.04
N GLY A 143 2.59 9.98 -13.79
CA GLY A 143 3.16 10.87 -14.79
C GLY A 143 2.25 12.04 -15.15
N PRO A 144 2.78 13.02 -15.90
CA PRO A 144 2.05 14.26 -16.21
C PRO A 144 0.83 14.04 -17.11
N ASP A 145 0.81 13.00 -17.95
CA ASP A 145 -0.35 12.69 -18.80
C ASP A 145 -1.53 12.18 -17.97
N ALA A 146 -1.27 11.35 -16.98
CA ALA A 146 -2.31 10.86 -16.08
C ALA A 146 -2.88 11.99 -15.21
N CYS A 147 -2.04 12.90 -14.71
CA CYS A 147 -2.50 14.07 -13.97
C CYS A 147 -3.41 14.96 -14.84
N ALA A 148 -3.01 15.21 -16.09
CA ALA A 148 -3.83 15.98 -17.04
C ALA A 148 -5.17 15.31 -17.34
N PHE A 149 -5.17 13.98 -17.51
CA PHE A 149 -6.40 13.19 -17.68
C PHE A 149 -7.32 13.33 -16.47
N ILE A 150 -6.77 13.18 -15.25
CA ILE A 150 -7.54 13.26 -14.00
C ILE A 150 -8.16 14.66 -13.86
N ILE A 151 -7.38 15.73 -14.04
CA ILE A 151 -7.86 17.11 -13.95
C ILE A 151 -8.98 17.36 -14.97
N LYS A 152 -8.82 16.85 -16.20
CA LYS A 152 -9.83 16.97 -17.25
C LYS A 152 -11.12 16.18 -16.92
N GLN A 153 -11.00 14.93 -16.46
CA GLN A 153 -12.15 14.10 -16.13
C GLN A 153 -12.94 14.65 -14.94
N THR A 154 -12.24 15.15 -13.93
CA THR A 154 -12.84 15.72 -12.71
C THR A 154 -13.35 17.13 -12.89
N ASP A 155 -12.89 17.86 -13.93
CA ASP A 155 -13.18 19.27 -14.17
C ASP A 155 -12.85 20.18 -12.96
N MET A 156 -11.83 19.77 -12.18
CA MET A 156 -11.41 20.51 -11.00
C MET A 156 -10.74 21.83 -11.39
N SER A 157 -11.11 22.90 -10.70
CA SER A 157 -10.58 24.24 -10.96
C SER A 157 -9.41 24.63 -10.05
N THR A 158 -9.11 23.84 -9.02
CA THR A 158 -8.09 24.13 -8.01
C THR A 158 -7.21 22.90 -7.78
N VAL A 159 -5.89 23.10 -7.84
CA VAL A 159 -4.90 22.05 -7.57
C VAL A 159 -3.83 22.58 -6.64
N ILE A 160 -3.53 21.80 -5.59
CA ILE A 160 -2.43 22.05 -4.66
C ILE A 160 -1.25 21.21 -5.12
N VAL A 161 -0.08 21.83 -5.21
CA VAL A 161 1.16 21.17 -5.66
C VAL A 161 2.29 21.38 -4.66
N GLU A 162 3.20 20.44 -4.60
CA GLU A 162 4.30 20.47 -3.64
C GLU A 162 5.24 21.67 -3.87
N ASP A 163 5.62 21.89 -5.15
CA ASP A 163 6.64 22.87 -5.52
C ASP A 163 6.46 23.42 -6.94
N ASP A 164 7.37 24.32 -7.35
CA ASP A 164 7.44 24.87 -8.70
C ASP A 164 7.61 23.84 -9.82
N ILE A 165 8.27 22.73 -9.54
CA ILE A 165 8.49 21.67 -10.55
C ILE A 165 7.15 21.04 -10.88
N LYS A 166 6.41 20.59 -9.86
CA LYS A 166 5.07 20.03 -10.02
C LYS A 166 4.06 21.05 -10.55
N ALA A 167 4.20 22.32 -10.14
CA ALA A 167 3.42 23.42 -10.72
C ALA A 167 3.59 23.51 -12.23
N ASN A 168 4.81 23.52 -12.71
CA ASN A 168 5.10 23.58 -14.14
C ASN A 168 4.64 22.33 -14.89
N MET A 169 4.79 21.13 -14.33
CA MET A 169 4.26 19.89 -14.92
C MET A 169 2.74 19.96 -15.13
N ILE A 170 2.01 20.50 -14.15
CA ILE A 170 0.56 20.70 -14.30
C ILE A 170 0.27 21.77 -15.35
N LEU A 171 0.95 22.92 -15.30
CA LEU A 171 0.76 23.99 -16.28
C LEU A 171 1.09 23.59 -17.71
N ASP A 172 2.02 22.66 -17.96
CA ASP A 172 2.36 22.19 -19.30
C ASP A 172 1.18 21.54 -20.02
N LYS A 173 0.38 20.75 -19.29
CA LYS A 173 -0.64 19.88 -19.84
C LYS A 173 -2.05 20.14 -19.29
N ALA A 174 -2.21 21.14 -18.39
CA ALA A 174 -3.48 21.41 -17.75
C ALA A 174 -4.56 21.80 -18.79
N PRO A 175 -5.76 21.25 -18.67
CA PRO A 175 -6.90 21.64 -19.48
C PRO A 175 -7.38 23.06 -19.10
N HIS A 176 -8.19 23.68 -19.97
CA HIS A 176 -8.69 25.06 -19.83
C HIS A 176 -9.56 25.33 -18.56
N GLY A 177 -9.94 24.30 -17.78
CA GLY A 177 -10.76 24.44 -16.56
C GLY A 177 -9.99 24.82 -15.30
N LEU A 178 -8.67 24.63 -15.27
CA LEU A 178 -7.84 24.99 -14.10
C LEU A 178 -7.81 26.51 -13.94
N ARG A 179 -8.13 27.02 -12.74
CA ARG A 179 -8.16 28.46 -12.40
C ARG A 179 -7.20 28.82 -11.28
N ARG A 180 -6.89 27.88 -10.38
CA ARG A 180 -6.08 28.14 -9.17
C ARG A 180 -5.04 27.08 -8.99
N LEU A 181 -3.82 27.53 -8.75
CA LEU A 181 -2.68 26.68 -8.41
C LEU A 181 -2.12 27.15 -7.06
N ILE A 182 -2.07 26.24 -6.09
CA ILE A 182 -1.59 26.54 -4.75
C ILE A 182 -0.31 25.72 -4.52
N THR A 183 0.81 26.40 -4.24
CA THR A 183 2.08 25.72 -3.95
C THR A 183 2.30 25.59 -2.46
N ILE A 184 2.83 24.45 -2.02
CA ILE A 184 3.13 24.22 -0.60
C ILE A 184 4.43 24.94 -0.19
N THR A 185 5.34 25.19 -1.14
CA THR A 185 6.56 25.97 -0.88
C THR A 185 6.25 27.42 -0.51
N ASP A 186 7.11 28.02 0.32
CA ASP A 186 6.95 29.37 0.87
C ASP A 186 6.98 30.48 -0.20
N SER A 187 7.46 30.17 -1.41
CA SER A 187 7.54 31.12 -2.52
C SER A 187 7.34 30.43 -3.86
N ILE A 188 6.82 31.18 -4.83
CA ILE A 188 6.63 30.74 -6.22
C ILE A 188 7.57 31.56 -7.11
N ARG A 189 8.27 30.91 -8.02
CA ARG A 189 9.16 31.60 -8.96
C ARG A 189 8.37 32.53 -9.88
N SER A 190 8.91 33.71 -10.16
CA SER A 190 8.27 34.69 -11.05
C SER A 190 7.97 34.14 -12.44
N ALA A 191 8.82 33.25 -12.96
CA ALA A 191 8.59 32.57 -14.22
C ALA A 191 7.34 31.66 -14.20
N THR A 192 7.13 30.93 -13.11
CA THR A 192 5.94 30.09 -12.90
C THR A 192 4.67 30.93 -12.80
N ILE A 193 4.71 32.04 -12.04
CA ILE A 193 3.59 32.99 -11.92
C ILE A 193 3.23 33.58 -13.30
N THR A 194 4.22 34.05 -14.06
CA THR A 194 3.99 34.59 -15.41
C THR A 194 3.37 33.56 -16.33
N ARG A 195 3.86 32.34 -16.29
CA ARG A 195 3.35 31.22 -17.08
C ARG A 195 1.90 30.86 -16.73
N ALA A 196 1.59 30.79 -15.45
CA ALA A 196 0.23 30.53 -14.96
C ALA A 196 -0.73 31.63 -15.40
N LYS A 197 -0.34 32.90 -15.23
CA LYS A 197 -1.13 34.07 -15.64
C LYS A 197 -1.44 34.07 -17.13
N ASN A 198 -0.48 33.71 -17.99
CA ASN A 198 -0.69 33.59 -19.44
C ASN A 198 -1.71 32.50 -19.82
N ARG A 199 -2.04 31.59 -18.87
CA ARG A 199 -3.07 30.55 -19.02
C ARG A 199 -4.36 30.86 -18.26
N GLY A 200 -4.47 32.04 -17.64
CA GLY A 200 -5.62 32.41 -16.81
C GLY A 200 -5.69 31.65 -15.50
N VAL A 201 -4.55 31.23 -14.95
CA VAL A 201 -4.43 30.50 -13.67
C VAL A 201 -3.80 31.43 -12.65
N ASP A 202 -4.49 31.62 -11.52
CA ASP A 202 -3.98 32.35 -10.37
C ASP A 202 -3.11 31.45 -9.50
N CYS A 203 -1.99 31.97 -9.01
CA CYS A 203 -1.06 31.26 -8.15
C CYS A 203 -1.09 31.82 -6.74
N PHE A 204 -1.09 30.92 -5.75
CA PHE A 204 -1.04 31.24 -4.33
C PHE A 204 -0.06 30.31 -3.62
N THR A 205 0.52 30.74 -2.51
CA THR A 205 1.20 29.83 -1.58
C THR A 205 0.20 29.27 -0.57
N PHE A 206 0.53 28.12 0.03
CA PHE A 206 -0.27 27.50 1.06
C PHE A 206 -0.51 28.46 2.24
N ASP A 207 0.55 29.16 2.67
CA ASP A 207 0.51 30.15 3.73
C ASP A 207 -0.36 31.38 3.41
N GLU A 208 -0.39 31.82 2.15
CA GLU A 208 -1.28 32.92 1.73
C GLU A 208 -2.74 32.52 1.87
N VAL A 209 -3.09 31.28 1.47
CA VAL A 209 -4.44 30.74 1.58
C VAL A 209 -4.82 30.58 3.06
N GLU A 210 -3.96 29.98 3.90
CA GLU A 210 -4.18 29.85 5.34
C GLU A 210 -4.39 31.22 6.01
N ARG A 211 -3.51 32.19 5.72
CA ARG A 211 -3.62 33.56 6.26
C ARG A 211 -4.86 34.29 5.78
N SER A 212 -5.32 34.04 4.56
CA SER A 212 -6.58 34.58 4.07
C SER A 212 -7.76 34.08 4.91
N GLY A 213 -7.82 32.77 5.16
CA GLY A 213 -8.88 32.16 5.94
C GLY A 213 -8.86 32.57 7.43
N SER A 214 -7.66 32.81 8.00
CA SER A 214 -7.55 33.29 9.38
C SER A 214 -8.05 34.72 9.56
N LYS A 215 -8.05 35.53 8.49
CA LYS A 215 -8.53 36.93 8.52
C LYS A 215 -10.02 37.06 8.26
N GLN A 216 -10.58 36.20 7.45
CA GLN A 216 -11.99 36.17 7.08
C GLN A 216 -12.55 34.77 7.35
N ASP A 217 -13.21 34.61 8.50
CA ASP A 217 -13.81 33.35 8.92
C ASP A 217 -15.15 33.09 8.25
N HIS A 218 -15.38 31.85 7.87
CA HIS A 218 -16.66 31.34 7.37
C HIS A 218 -17.15 30.21 8.28
N PRO A 219 -18.47 30.12 8.50
CA PRO A 219 -19.04 28.96 9.19
C PRO A 219 -18.63 27.67 8.50
N VAL A 220 -18.22 26.67 9.28
CA VAL A 220 -17.92 25.33 8.74
C VAL A 220 -19.18 24.68 8.18
N VAL A 221 -19.02 23.91 7.12
CA VAL A 221 -20.07 23.12 6.46
C VAL A 221 -19.60 21.66 6.49
N PRO A 222 -19.74 20.97 7.62
CA PRO A 222 -19.23 19.60 7.76
C PRO A 222 -20.02 18.62 6.89
N PRO A 223 -19.36 17.56 6.38
CA PRO A 223 -19.98 16.59 5.49
C PRO A 223 -20.92 15.64 6.24
N ASN A 224 -21.85 15.04 5.47
CA ASN A 224 -22.59 13.87 5.90
C ASN A 224 -21.80 12.58 5.61
N PRO A 225 -22.10 11.46 6.29
CA PRO A 225 -21.45 10.17 6.03
C PRO A 225 -21.51 9.72 4.56
N GLU A 226 -22.61 10.04 3.88
CA GLU A 226 -22.86 9.67 2.47
C GLU A 226 -22.16 10.60 1.46
N ASP A 227 -21.62 11.73 1.88
CA ASP A 227 -20.92 12.63 1.00
C ASP A 227 -19.60 12.01 0.54
N ILE A 228 -19.22 12.31 -0.71
CA ILE A 228 -17.96 11.85 -1.28
C ILE A 228 -16.82 12.60 -0.59
N CYS A 229 -15.91 11.87 0.04
CA CYS A 229 -14.72 12.46 0.65
C CYS A 229 -13.53 12.51 -0.31
N THR A 230 -13.44 11.52 -1.20
CA THR A 230 -12.30 11.43 -2.13
C THR A 230 -12.63 10.65 -3.39
N ILE A 231 -11.94 11.01 -4.48
CA ILE A 231 -11.83 10.17 -5.68
C ILE A 231 -10.37 9.70 -5.74
N CYS A 232 -10.17 8.41 -5.50
CA CYS A 232 -8.86 7.79 -5.50
C CYS A 232 -8.61 7.10 -6.84
N TYR A 233 -7.67 7.63 -7.62
CA TYR A 233 -7.36 7.07 -8.94
C TYR A 233 -6.43 5.87 -8.82
N THR A 234 -6.73 4.83 -9.59
CA THR A 234 -5.90 3.62 -9.69
C THR A 234 -5.42 3.42 -11.12
N SER A 235 -4.26 2.77 -11.30
CA SER A 235 -3.78 2.41 -12.63
C SER A 235 -4.71 1.36 -13.24
N GLY A 236 -5.41 1.73 -14.30
CA GLY A 236 -6.24 0.79 -15.07
C GLY A 236 -5.39 -0.18 -15.88
N THR A 237 -5.85 -1.42 -16.03
CA THR A 237 -5.23 -2.42 -16.93
C THR A 237 -5.32 -2.03 -18.40
N THR A 238 -6.22 -1.11 -18.75
CA THR A 238 -6.55 -0.68 -20.12
C THR A 238 -5.95 0.68 -20.52
N GLY A 239 -5.04 1.27 -19.72
CA GLY A 239 -4.32 2.50 -20.05
C GLY A 239 -4.72 3.71 -19.19
N ASN A 240 -5.96 4.21 -19.27
CA ASN A 240 -6.38 5.37 -18.49
C ASN A 240 -6.67 5.02 -17.02
N PRO A 241 -6.27 5.88 -16.05
CA PRO A 241 -6.60 5.69 -14.65
C PRO A 241 -8.11 5.64 -14.40
N LYS A 242 -8.53 4.89 -13.37
CA LYS A 242 -9.93 4.79 -12.93
C LYS A 242 -10.10 5.54 -11.61
N GLY A 243 -11.05 6.45 -11.54
CA GLY A 243 -11.37 7.20 -10.32
C GLY A 243 -12.34 6.42 -9.42
N VAL A 244 -11.85 5.83 -8.36
CA VAL A 244 -12.68 5.13 -7.35
C VAL A 244 -13.33 6.16 -6.44
N THR A 245 -14.67 6.21 -6.41
CA THR A 245 -15.45 7.18 -5.64
C THR A 245 -15.75 6.64 -4.24
N LEU A 246 -15.22 7.30 -3.21
CA LEU A 246 -15.36 6.88 -1.81
C LEU A 246 -16.07 7.94 -0.98
N THR A 247 -16.99 7.50 -0.12
CA THR A 247 -17.71 8.36 0.82
C THR A 247 -16.98 8.43 2.17
N HIS A 248 -17.34 9.40 3.02
CA HIS A 248 -16.88 9.44 4.40
C HIS A 248 -17.21 8.14 5.13
N GLN A 249 -18.42 7.61 4.95
CA GLN A 249 -18.85 6.34 5.54
C GLN A 249 -17.97 5.17 5.11
N ASN A 250 -17.61 5.07 3.82
CA ASN A 250 -16.75 3.99 3.35
C ASN A 250 -15.41 3.97 4.10
N VAL A 251 -14.77 5.14 4.24
CA VAL A 251 -13.44 5.23 4.87
C VAL A 251 -13.54 5.02 6.38
N VAL A 252 -14.54 5.60 7.03
CA VAL A 252 -14.77 5.42 8.48
C VAL A 252 -15.10 3.96 8.79
N ALA A 253 -15.95 3.30 8.01
CA ALA A 253 -16.29 1.89 8.20
C ALA A 253 -15.05 0.98 8.07
N ALA A 254 -14.24 1.19 7.03
CA ALA A 254 -13.01 0.45 6.80
C ALA A 254 -12.02 0.61 7.96
N MET A 255 -11.76 1.84 8.37
CA MET A 255 -10.89 2.18 9.52
C MET A 255 -11.42 1.54 10.82
N CYS A 256 -12.70 1.72 11.13
CA CYS A 256 -13.32 1.18 12.34
C CYS A 256 -13.28 -0.35 12.39
N ALA A 257 -13.48 -1.01 11.24
CA ALA A 257 -13.38 -2.46 11.15
C ALA A 257 -11.96 -2.98 11.44
N VAL A 258 -10.93 -2.28 10.96
CA VAL A 258 -9.53 -2.59 11.29
C VAL A 258 -9.26 -2.38 12.78
N LEU A 259 -9.69 -1.26 13.35
CA LEU A 259 -9.51 -0.98 14.79
C LEU A 259 -10.21 -2.03 15.66
N LEU A 260 -11.39 -2.49 15.26
CA LEU A 260 -12.11 -3.56 15.95
C LEU A 260 -11.35 -4.89 15.86
N GLN A 261 -10.83 -5.24 14.68
CA GLN A 261 -10.06 -6.48 14.45
C GLN A 261 -8.74 -6.50 15.25
N LEU A 262 -8.09 -5.34 15.41
CA LEU A 262 -6.86 -5.21 16.21
C LEU A 262 -7.13 -5.34 17.72
N GLY A 263 -8.37 -5.14 18.16
CA GLY A 263 -8.78 -5.28 19.56
C GLY A 263 -7.94 -4.41 20.51
N ASP A 264 -7.37 -5.01 21.55
CA ASP A 264 -6.52 -4.32 22.54
C ASP A 264 -5.20 -3.81 21.94
N GLN A 265 -4.83 -4.28 20.77
CA GLN A 265 -3.62 -3.86 20.07
C GLN A 265 -3.82 -2.65 19.14
N ARG A 266 -5.05 -2.13 19.04
CA ARG A 266 -5.35 -0.92 18.29
C ARG A 266 -4.47 0.26 18.69
N PRO A 267 -4.27 1.25 17.81
CA PRO A 267 -3.60 2.49 18.15
C PRO A 267 -4.22 3.17 19.37
N ARG A 268 -3.41 3.88 20.12
CA ARG A 268 -3.82 4.64 21.33
C ARG A 268 -2.94 5.85 21.52
N TYR A 269 -3.36 6.76 22.38
CA TYR A 269 -2.53 7.89 22.78
C TYR A 269 -1.12 7.45 23.22
N GLY A 270 -0.11 8.16 22.72
CA GLY A 270 1.31 7.83 22.92
C GLY A 270 1.91 6.95 21.83
N ASP A 271 1.10 6.37 20.95
CA ASP A 271 1.62 5.72 19.73
C ASP A 271 2.04 6.75 18.69
N ILE A 272 3.04 6.37 17.90
CA ILE A 272 3.56 7.16 16.79
C ILE A 272 3.66 6.27 15.56
N MET A 273 3.07 6.71 14.45
CA MET A 273 3.19 6.07 13.15
C MET A 273 4.15 6.85 12.24
N LEU A 274 4.98 6.15 11.47
CA LEU A 274 5.73 6.77 10.38
C LEU A 274 4.88 6.77 9.10
N SER A 275 4.59 7.95 8.56
CA SER A 275 3.96 8.13 7.25
C SER A 275 5.03 8.17 6.16
N TYR A 276 5.05 7.16 5.28
CA TYR A 276 6.02 7.05 4.17
C TYR A 276 5.46 6.36 2.93
N LEU A 277 4.42 5.55 3.05
CA LEU A 277 3.69 5.05 1.89
C LEU A 277 2.84 6.19 1.30
N PRO A 278 2.65 6.25 -0.02
CA PRO A 278 1.94 7.39 -0.61
C PRO A 278 0.53 7.59 -0.06
N LEU A 279 0.21 8.78 0.43
CA LEU A 279 -1.15 9.17 0.89
C LEU A 279 -2.20 9.16 -0.24
N ALA A 280 -1.75 9.13 -1.49
CA ALA A 280 -2.62 8.87 -2.61
C ALA A 280 -3.18 7.43 -2.63
N HIS A 281 -2.63 6.51 -1.80
CA HIS A 281 -3.13 5.14 -1.62
C HIS A 281 -3.99 4.99 -0.37
N MET A 282 -5.10 4.24 -0.51
CA MET A 282 -6.04 4.05 0.59
C MET A 282 -5.48 3.29 1.79
N LEU A 283 -4.46 2.43 1.61
CA LEU A 283 -3.79 1.75 2.72
C LEU A 283 -3.20 2.75 3.72
N GLU A 284 -2.39 3.70 3.24
CA GLU A 284 -1.77 4.71 4.11
C GLU A 284 -2.82 5.62 4.74
N ARG A 285 -3.78 6.12 3.93
CA ARG A 285 -4.86 6.98 4.42
C ARG A 285 -5.75 6.30 5.47
N CYS A 286 -6.09 5.03 5.28
CA CYS A 286 -6.86 4.26 6.26
C CYS A 286 -6.07 4.09 7.57
N CYS A 287 -4.77 3.80 7.50
CA CYS A 287 -3.90 3.71 8.66
C CYS A 287 -3.80 5.05 9.39
N GLU A 288 -3.50 6.16 8.68
CA GLU A 288 -3.42 7.50 9.30
C GLU A 288 -4.73 7.90 9.97
N ASN A 289 -5.88 7.69 9.32
CA ASN A 289 -7.17 7.99 9.93
C ASN A 289 -7.42 7.16 11.20
N GLY A 290 -6.99 5.90 11.25
CA GLY A 290 -7.03 5.08 12.45
C GLY A 290 -6.13 5.59 13.58
N ILE A 291 -4.96 6.12 13.23
CA ILE A 291 -4.04 6.79 14.16
C ILE A 291 -4.68 8.06 14.73
N PHE A 292 -5.20 8.93 13.87
CA PHE A 292 -5.85 10.17 14.29
C PHE A 292 -7.09 9.91 15.15
N TYR A 293 -7.97 8.98 14.73
CA TYR A 293 -9.16 8.59 15.52
C TYR A 293 -8.80 8.17 16.96
N SER A 294 -7.66 7.53 17.12
CA SER A 294 -7.19 6.98 18.41
C SER A 294 -6.36 7.98 19.24
N GLY A 295 -6.25 9.23 18.81
CA GLY A 295 -5.44 10.26 19.47
C GLY A 295 -3.94 10.01 19.44
N ALA A 296 -3.47 9.20 18.50
CA ALA A 296 -2.05 8.92 18.28
C ALA A 296 -1.46 9.90 17.25
N ALA A 297 -0.13 9.90 17.11
CA ALA A 297 0.60 10.87 16.30
C ALA A 297 1.15 10.27 15.00
N VAL A 298 1.25 11.08 13.95
CA VAL A 298 1.88 10.72 12.67
C VAL A 298 3.13 11.56 12.46
N GLY A 299 4.28 10.91 12.25
CA GLY A 299 5.53 11.55 11.84
C GLY A 299 5.79 11.28 10.37
N PHE A 300 6.03 12.33 9.58
CA PHE A 300 6.28 12.22 8.15
C PHE A 300 7.75 11.91 7.86
N SER A 301 8.00 11.03 6.89
CA SER A 301 9.34 10.75 6.38
C SER A 301 9.88 11.94 5.58
N CYS A 302 11.22 12.01 5.42
CA CYS A 302 11.85 13.04 4.60
C CYS A 302 11.66 12.85 3.07
N GLY A 303 10.77 11.96 2.64
CA GLY A 303 10.40 11.74 1.24
C GLY A 303 11.39 10.90 0.42
N ASN A 304 12.56 10.55 0.95
CA ASN A 304 13.53 9.69 0.28
C ASN A 304 13.58 8.30 0.90
N ILE A 305 13.12 7.30 0.17
CA ILE A 305 13.09 5.90 0.64
C ILE A 305 14.48 5.35 1.03
N ARG A 306 15.56 5.92 0.48
CA ARG A 306 16.92 5.53 0.85
C ARG A 306 17.28 5.94 2.29
N ASN A 307 16.64 6.99 2.80
CA ASN A 307 16.84 7.54 4.14
C ASN A 307 15.82 6.98 5.16
N LEU A 308 14.96 6.05 4.74
CA LEU A 308 13.88 5.51 5.59
C LEU A 308 14.40 4.98 6.94
N THR A 309 15.54 4.31 6.94
CA THR A 309 16.16 3.79 8.19
C THR A 309 16.56 4.92 9.14
N ASP A 310 17.01 6.06 8.62
CA ASP A 310 17.38 7.22 9.44
C ASP A 310 16.14 7.91 10.00
N ASP A 311 15.06 7.99 9.22
CA ASP A 311 13.78 8.49 9.69
C ASP A 311 13.19 7.59 10.78
N LEU A 312 13.25 6.25 10.61
CA LEU A 312 12.83 5.28 11.61
C LEU A 312 13.61 5.42 12.93
N ARG A 313 14.93 5.59 12.84
CA ARG A 313 15.79 5.80 14.02
C ARG A 313 15.52 7.12 14.73
N ALA A 314 15.23 8.18 13.97
CA ALA A 314 14.94 9.49 14.52
C ALA A 314 13.55 9.56 15.17
N LEU A 315 12.52 8.99 14.51
CA LEU A 315 11.13 9.00 14.97
C LEU A 315 10.85 7.96 16.05
N LYS A 316 11.45 6.78 15.95
CA LYS A 316 11.20 5.61 16.81
C LYS A 316 9.71 5.22 16.86
N PRO A 317 9.10 4.93 15.71
CA PRO A 317 7.68 4.66 15.64
C PRO A 317 7.29 3.42 16.44
N THR A 318 6.04 3.41 16.93
CA THR A 318 5.43 2.24 17.59
C THR A 318 4.56 1.44 16.64
N ILE A 319 4.06 2.10 15.58
CA ILE A 319 3.20 1.50 14.55
C ILE A 319 3.77 1.84 13.18
N MET A 320 3.71 0.87 12.26
CA MET A 320 4.21 1.06 10.89
C MET A 320 3.37 0.28 9.89
N PRO A 321 2.77 0.93 8.88
CA PRO A 321 2.30 0.23 7.69
C PRO A 321 3.52 -0.23 6.88
N ALA A 322 3.45 -1.39 6.25
CA ALA A 322 4.54 -1.92 5.46
C ALA A 322 4.05 -2.63 4.19
N VAL A 323 4.92 -2.72 3.21
CA VAL A 323 4.70 -3.49 1.99
C VAL A 323 5.72 -4.61 1.89
N PRO A 324 5.38 -5.77 1.30
CA PRO A 324 6.25 -6.93 1.21
C PRO A 324 7.64 -6.65 0.67
N ARG A 325 7.75 -5.78 -0.32
CA ARG A 325 9.05 -5.44 -0.93
C ARG A 325 10.07 -4.86 0.08
N LEU A 326 9.60 -4.03 1.02
CA LEU A 326 10.48 -3.51 2.07
C LEU A 326 10.99 -4.64 2.97
N LEU A 327 10.09 -5.55 3.37
CA LEU A 327 10.41 -6.65 4.27
C LEU A 327 11.30 -7.69 3.61
N ASN A 328 11.06 -8.01 2.34
CA ASN A 328 11.91 -8.87 1.54
C ASN A 328 13.34 -8.30 1.47
N ARG A 329 13.49 -7.01 1.16
CA ARG A 329 14.81 -6.37 1.10
C ARG A 329 15.57 -6.45 2.43
N VAL A 330 14.90 -6.24 3.56
CA VAL A 330 15.51 -6.39 4.89
C VAL A 330 15.95 -7.82 5.14
N TYR A 331 15.10 -8.79 4.79
CA TYR A 331 15.41 -10.21 4.89
C TYR A 331 16.62 -10.59 4.03
N ASP A 332 16.63 -10.21 2.76
CA ASP A 332 17.68 -10.56 1.80
C ASP A 332 19.02 -9.94 2.19
N THR A 333 19.03 -8.68 2.63
CA THR A 333 20.24 -8.01 3.14
C THR A 333 20.84 -8.78 4.31
N LEU A 334 20.01 -9.21 5.27
CA LEU A 334 20.49 -9.99 6.40
C LEU A 334 21.01 -11.36 6.00
N MET A 335 20.31 -12.07 5.11
CA MET A 335 20.74 -13.39 4.63
C MET A 335 22.09 -13.31 3.91
N SER A 336 22.31 -12.25 3.15
CA SER A 336 23.60 -11.96 2.50
C SER A 336 24.71 -11.75 3.54
N ASP A 337 24.47 -10.94 4.58
CA ASP A 337 25.43 -10.68 5.65
C ASP A 337 25.81 -11.94 6.45
N LEU A 338 24.89 -12.91 6.55
CA LEU A 338 25.12 -14.19 7.24
C LEU A 338 25.85 -15.22 6.39
N SER A 339 25.88 -15.08 5.08
CA SER A 339 26.53 -16.04 4.16
C SER A 339 28.05 -16.11 4.37
N GLY A 340 28.66 -15.02 4.82
CA GLY A 340 30.11 -14.91 5.03
C GLY A 340 30.66 -15.56 6.31
N SER A 341 29.82 -16.09 7.25
CA SER A 341 30.31 -16.64 8.52
C SER A 341 29.45 -17.80 9.05
N PRO A 342 29.97 -19.04 9.00
CA PRO A 342 29.23 -20.20 9.49
C PRO A 342 28.81 -20.08 10.96
N LEU A 343 29.64 -19.49 11.81
CA LEU A 343 29.34 -19.30 13.23
C LEU A 343 28.19 -18.32 13.44
N ARG A 344 28.18 -17.20 12.72
CA ARG A 344 27.06 -16.22 12.77
C ARG A 344 25.77 -16.86 12.29
N ARG A 345 25.83 -17.67 11.22
CA ARG A 345 24.68 -18.40 10.68
C ARG A 345 24.12 -19.40 11.69
N LEU A 346 25.00 -20.15 12.39
CA LEU A 346 24.57 -21.09 13.44
C LEU A 346 23.89 -20.36 14.58
N LEU A 347 24.49 -19.26 15.08
CA LEU A 347 23.93 -18.47 16.16
C LEU A 347 22.56 -17.87 15.78
N TYR A 348 22.46 -17.33 14.57
CA TYR A 348 21.22 -16.80 14.01
C TYR A 348 20.13 -17.88 13.92
N ASN A 349 20.43 -19.06 13.34
CA ASN A 349 19.46 -20.14 13.22
C ASN A 349 18.94 -20.62 14.59
N THR A 350 19.83 -20.66 15.59
CA THR A 350 19.45 -21.02 16.96
C THR A 350 18.54 -19.98 17.58
N ALA A 351 18.87 -18.69 17.39
CA ALA A 351 18.06 -17.57 17.88
C ALA A 351 16.68 -17.56 17.22
N LEU A 352 16.64 -17.78 15.88
CA LEU A 352 15.38 -17.80 15.13
C LEU A 352 14.47 -18.93 15.61
N LYS A 353 14.99 -20.15 15.76
CA LYS A 353 14.21 -21.30 16.28
C LYS A 353 13.68 -21.06 17.69
N ALA A 354 14.46 -20.40 18.56
CA ALA A 354 14.03 -20.08 19.91
C ALA A 354 12.88 -19.05 19.89
N LYS A 355 12.99 -18.00 19.05
CA LYS A 355 11.94 -16.99 18.89
C LYS A 355 10.69 -17.55 18.21
N GLU A 356 10.84 -18.43 17.24
CA GLU A 356 9.73 -19.15 16.60
C GLU A 356 8.97 -20.03 17.60
N SER A 357 9.68 -20.71 18.50
CA SER A 357 9.06 -21.44 19.61
C SER A 357 8.30 -20.53 20.58
N GLU A 358 8.77 -19.29 20.83
CA GLU A 358 8.01 -18.29 21.58
C GLU A 358 6.76 -17.84 20.81
N LEU A 359 6.91 -17.53 19.52
CA LEU A 359 5.82 -17.12 18.63
C LEU A 359 4.69 -18.15 18.58
N ASN A 360 5.04 -19.43 18.42
CA ASN A 360 4.08 -20.55 18.40
C ASN A 360 3.34 -20.73 19.73
N ARG A 361 3.90 -20.21 20.82
CA ARG A 361 3.24 -20.12 22.13
C ARG A 361 2.55 -18.76 22.37
N GLN A 362 2.43 -17.95 21.32
CA GLN A 362 1.84 -16.60 21.35
C GLN A 362 2.55 -15.65 22.34
N ILE A 363 3.87 -15.82 22.51
CA ILE A 363 4.70 -14.98 23.36
C ILE A 363 5.49 -14.03 22.48
N ILE A 364 5.21 -12.73 22.58
CA ILE A 364 5.92 -11.67 21.87
C ILE A 364 6.62 -10.79 22.91
N ARG A 365 7.96 -10.74 22.85
CA ARG A 365 8.79 -9.97 23.78
C ARG A 365 10.11 -9.55 23.14
N LYS A 366 10.66 -8.40 23.58
CA LYS A 366 11.95 -7.83 23.13
C LYS A 366 13.09 -7.96 24.14
N ASN A 367 12.90 -8.70 25.23
CA ASN A 367 13.85 -8.79 26.33
C ASN A 367 14.56 -10.13 26.46
N SER A 368 14.42 -11.04 25.50
CA SER A 368 15.12 -12.32 25.50
C SER A 368 16.63 -12.13 25.27
N ILE A 369 17.44 -13.14 25.60
CA ILE A 369 18.87 -13.13 25.31
C ILE A 369 19.13 -13.01 23.80
N TRP A 370 18.26 -13.59 22.97
CA TRP A 370 18.37 -13.56 21.52
C TRP A 370 18.07 -12.18 20.93
N ASP A 371 17.14 -11.43 21.55
CA ASP A 371 16.92 -10.03 21.18
C ASP A 371 18.17 -9.20 21.38
N LYS A 372 18.87 -9.38 22.53
CA LYS A 372 20.07 -8.62 22.87
C LYS A 372 21.29 -8.99 22.01
N LEU A 373 21.49 -10.28 21.73
CA LEU A 373 22.68 -10.79 21.04
C LEU A 373 22.57 -10.77 19.50
N VAL A 374 21.37 -11.03 18.96
CA VAL A 374 21.18 -11.28 17.52
C VAL A 374 20.31 -10.20 16.87
N PHE A 375 19.12 -9.93 17.40
CA PHE A 375 18.11 -9.13 16.72
C PHE A 375 18.13 -7.63 17.05
N ARG A 376 18.92 -7.20 18.03
CA ARG A 376 18.99 -5.80 18.47
C ARG A 376 19.24 -4.81 17.34
N LYS A 377 20.20 -5.09 16.46
CA LYS A 377 20.54 -4.20 15.34
C LYS A 377 19.36 -4.03 14.36
N ILE A 378 18.60 -5.11 14.13
CA ILE A 378 17.41 -5.08 13.26
C ILE A 378 16.32 -4.25 13.94
N GLN A 379 16.05 -4.50 15.22
CA GLN A 379 15.06 -3.74 16.00
C GLN A 379 15.41 -2.25 16.05
N GLU A 380 16.68 -1.90 16.26
CA GLU A 380 17.16 -0.52 16.26
C GLU A 380 17.06 0.15 14.88
N SER A 381 17.20 -0.61 13.79
CA SER A 381 17.00 -0.08 12.42
C SER A 381 15.54 0.33 12.15
N PHE A 382 14.60 -0.25 12.88
CA PHE A 382 13.18 0.14 12.91
C PHE A 382 12.84 1.08 14.09
N GLY A 383 13.82 1.72 14.71
CA GLY A 383 13.65 2.67 15.81
C GLY A 383 13.52 2.04 17.20
N GLY A 384 13.47 0.71 17.32
CA GLY A 384 13.46 -0.03 18.60
C GLY A 384 12.08 -0.17 19.27
N ASN A 385 11.13 0.75 19.01
CA ASN A 385 9.86 0.84 19.71
C ASN A 385 8.68 0.18 18.99
N LEU A 386 8.89 -0.37 17.79
CA LEU A 386 7.81 -0.91 16.96
C LEU A 386 7.07 -2.04 17.69
N ARG A 387 5.74 -1.90 17.89
CA ARG A 387 4.88 -2.89 18.53
C ARG A 387 3.86 -3.52 17.59
N LEU A 388 3.47 -2.79 16.55
CA LEU A 388 2.48 -3.22 15.55
C LEU A 388 2.95 -2.85 14.14
N MET A 389 2.89 -3.81 13.23
CA MET A 389 3.10 -3.60 11.81
C MET A 389 1.90 -4.12 11.03
N ILE A 390 1.40 -3.33 10.08
CA ILE A 390 0.28 -3.69 9.20
C ILE A 390 0.85 -3.88 7.80
N VAL A 391 0.84 -5.11 7.30
CA VAL A 391 1.37 -5.47 5.98
C VAL A 391 0.23 -5.65 5.00
N GLY A 392 0.36 -5.09 3.82
CA GLY A 392 -0.66 -5.23 2.79
C GLY A 392 -0.16 -4.90 1.39
N SER A 393 -1.08 -4.83 0.45
CA SER A 393 -0.85 -4.44 -0.95
C SER A 393 -0.28 -5.53 -1.87
N ALA A 394 0.43 -6.53 -1.36
CA ALA A 394 0.93 -7.68 -2.12
C ALA A 394 1.12 -8.88 -1.17
N PRO A 395 1.20 -10.13 -1.68
CA PRO A 395 1.51 -11.30 -0.86
C PRO A 395 2.90 -11.22 -0.23
N LEU A 396 3.02 -11.67 1.02
CA LEU A 396 4.30 -11.83 1.72
C LEU A 396 4.63 -13.32 1.87
N ALA A 397 5.85 -13.70 1.55
CA ALA A 397 6.30 -15.09 1.70
C ALA A 397 6.32 -15.50 3.18
N GLY A 398 5.88 -16.73 3.48
CA GLY A 398 5.72 -17.21 4.85
C GLY A 398 7.01 -17.21 5.66
N ASN A 399 8.14 -17.57 5.05
CA ASN A 399 9.47 -17.53 5.68
C ASN A 399 9.87 -16.09 6.06
N VAL A 400 9.57 -15.11 5.22
CA VAL A 400 9.86 -13.67 5.50
C VAL A 400 8.95 -13.16 6.61
N MET A 401 7.66 -13.50 6.58
CA MET A 401 6.71 -13.14 7.65
C MET A 401 7.16 -13.68 9.00
N THR A 402 7.46 -14.98 9.08
CA THR A 402 7.93 -15.64 10.31
C THR A 402 9.23 -15.02 10.82
N PHE A 403 10.19 -14.79 9.90
CA PHE A 403 11.43 -14.10 10.23
C PHE A 403 11.18 -12.70 10.82
N MET A 404 10.37 -11.88 10.16
CA MET A 404 10.12 -10.51 10.62
C MET A 404 9.41 -10.47 11.99
N ARG A 405 8.45 -11.36 12.23
CA ARG A 405 7.80 -11.52 13.54
C ARG A 405 8.82 -11.87 14.64
N CYS A 406 9.72 -12.79 14.36
CA CYS A 406 10.78 -13.20 15.29
C CYS A 406 11.83 -12.11 15.51
N ALA A 407 12.31 -11.49 14.43
CA ALA A 407 13.41 -10.52 14.48
C ALA A 407 12.98 -9.19 15.11
N LEU A 408 11.82 -8.66 14.75
CA LEU A 408 11.28 -7.42 15.30
C LEU A 408 10.60 -7.60 16.66
N SER A 409 10.20 -8.82 16.99
CA SER A 409 9.45 -9.14 18.22
C SER A 409 8.27 -8.18 18.41
N CYS A 410 7.49 -7.98 17.34
CA CYS A 410 6.28 -7.16 17.33
C CYS A 410 5.13 -7.93 16.66
N ILE A 411 3.93 -7.44 16.86
CA ILE A 411 2.75 -7.98 16.19
C ILE A 411 2.81 -7.55 14.72
N ILE A 412 2.72 -8.50 13.79
CA ILE A 412 2.62 -8.23 12.36
C ILE A 412 1.35 -8.88 11.85
N VAL A 413 0.42 -8.04 11.39
CA VAL A 413 -0.82 -8.45 10.74
C VAL A 413 -0.72 -8.27 9.24
N GLU A 414 -1.28 -9.21 8.48
CA GLU A 414 -1.34 -9.15 7.02
C GLU A 414 -2.78 -8.95 6.58
N GLY A 415 -3.00 -7.99 5.69
CA GLY A 415 -4.32 -7.66 5.17
C GLY A 415 -4.39 -7.74 3.65
N TYR A 416 -5.58 -8.06 3.16
CA TYR A 416 -5.95 -8.02 1.76
C TYR A 416 -7.05 -7.00 1.52
N GLY A 417 -6.95 -6.35 0.37
CA GLY A 417 -7.97 -5.46 -0.12
C GLY A 417 -7.53 -4.66 -1.34
N GLN A 418 -8.41 -3.79 -1.77
CA GLN A 418 -8.20 -2.93 -2.94
C GLN A 418 -8.89 -1.58 -2.73
N THR A 419 -8.60 -0.62 -3.59
CA THR A 419 -9.15 0.74 -3.49
C THR A 419 -10.67 0.75 -3.57
N GLU A 420 -11.25 -0.12 -4.39
CA GLU A 420 -12.69 -0.32 -4.55
C GLU A 420 -13.39 -0.84 -3.27
N CYS A 421 -12.62 -1.38 -2.33
CA CYS A 421 -13.07 -1.76 -0.99
C CYS A 421 -12.47 -0.85 0.11
N THR A 422 -12.04 0.34 -0.24
CA THR A 422 -11.50 1.35 0.70
C THR A 422 -10.29 0.85 1.52
N ALA A 423 -9.49 -0.01 0.99
CA ALA A 423 -8.35 -0.76 1.49
C ALA A 423 -8.72 -2.14 2.08
N PRO A 424 -9.25 -2.35 3.32
CA PRO A 424 -9.36 -3.68 3.91
C PRO A 424 -10.61 -4.44 3.45
N VAL A 425 -10.41 -5.70 3.08
CA VAL A 425 -11.45 -6.74 2.94
C VAL A 425 -11.26 -7.78 4.04
N SER A 426 -10.03 -8.17 4.29
CA SER A 426 -9.65 -9.11 5.35
C SER A 426 -8.35 -8.69 6.04
N LEU A 427 -8.16 -9.13 7.28
CA LEU A 427 -6.98 -8.84 8.07
C LEU A 427 -6.74 -10.01 9.02
N THR A 428 -5.49 -10.46 9.18
CA THR A 428 -5.14 -11.48 10.16
C THR A 428 -5.39 -10.97 11.58
N ILE A 429 -5.80 -11.87 12.46
CA ILE A 429 -6.05 -11.56 13.88
C ILE A 429 -4.71 -11.40 14.61
N CYS A 430 -4.62 -10.46 15.53
CA CYS A 430 -3.45 -10.30 16.39
C CYS A 430 -3.15 -11.60 17.16
N GLY A 431 -1.92 -12.10 17.02
CA GLY A 431 -1.51 -13.38 17.62
C GLY A 431 -1.58 -14.58 16.69
N ASP A 432 -2.14 -14.44 15.51
CA ASP A 432 -2.06 -15.49 14.50
C ASP A 432 -0.63 -15.62 13.99
N SER A 433 0.00 -16.75 14.28
CA SER A 433 1.38 -17.05 13.88
C SER A 433 1.47 -17.76 12.52
N ILE A 434 0.35 -18.25 11.99
CA ILE A 434 0.30 -18.96 10.71
C ILE A 434 0.50 -17.93 9.58
N PRO A 435 1.48 -18.12 8.70
CA PRO A 435 1.66 -17.24 7.53
C PRO A 435 0.83 -17.71 6.33
N GLU A 436 0.93 -16.98 5.21
CA GLU A 436 0.36 -17.29 3.89
C GLU A 436 -1.16 -17.28 3.82
N HIS A 437 -1.81 -16.50 4.67
CA HIS A 437 -3.21 -16.12 4.53
C HIS A 437 -3.43 -14.68 4.98
N VAL A 438 -4.54 -14.10 4.57
CA VAL A 438 -4.87 -12.69 4.81
C VAL A 438 -5.95 -12.49 5.88
N GLY A 439 -6.20 -13.52 6.69
CA GLY A 439 -7.15 -13.50 7.79
C GLY A 439 -8.63 -13.63 7.38
N PRO A 440 -9.54 -13.50 8.35
CA PRO A 440 -10.98 -13.47 8.11
C PRO A 440 -11.42 -12.11 7.57
N PRO A 441 -12.64 -12.00 7.01
CA PRO A 441 -13.23 -10.72 6.63
C PRO A 441 -13.28 -9.74 7.81
N VAL A 442 -13.08 -8.44 7.53
CA VAL A 442 -13.23 -7.39 8.53
C VAL A 442 -14.71 -7.05 8.76
N ALA A 443 -15.06 -6.44 9.89
CA ALA A 443 -16.44 -6.27 10.34
C ALA A 443 -17.33 -5.35 9.47
N CYS A 444 -16.76 -4.62 8.52
CA CYS A 444 -17.50 -3.76 7.59
C CYS A 444 -17.93 -4.46 6.30
N CYS A 445 -17.58 -5.74 6.10
CA CYS A 445 -17.96 -6.50 4.90
C CYS A 445 -18.13 -7.99 5.15
N CYS A 446 -18.72 -8.65 4.17
CA CYS A 446 -18.70 -10.10 4.03
C CYS A 446 -18.10 -10.48 2.67
N VAL A 447 -17.65 -11.72 2.58
CA VAL A 447 -16.96 -12.27 1.41
C VAL A 447 -17.59 -13.60 1.01
N LYS A 448 -17.82 -13.78 -0.28
CA LYS A 448 -18.12 -15.08 -0.89
C LYS A 448 -17.13 -15.38 -2.01
N LEU A 449 -17.01 -16.65 -2.35
CA LEU A 449 -16.30 -17.12 -3.53
C LEU A 449 -17.29 -17.49 -4.62
N VAL A 450 -16.98 -17.10 -5.86
CA VAL A 450 -17.80 -17.39 -7.04
C VAL A 450 -16.97 -18.19 -8.02
N ASP A 451 -17.58 -19.16 -8.68
CA ASP A 451 -16.92 -20.03 -9.65
C ASP A 451 -16.20 -19.24 -10.75
N VAL A 452 -15.01 -19.71 -11.11
CA VAL A 452 -14.21 -19.23 -12.24
C VAL A 452 -13.88 -20.46 -13.12
N PRO A 453 -14.85 -20.97 -13.89
CA PRO A 453 -14.71 -22.24 -14.62
C PRO A 453 -13.53 -22.23 -15.60
N GLU A 454 -13.22 -21.08 -16.20
CA GLU A 454 -12.10 -20.90 -17.13
C GLU A 454 -10.73 -21.12 -16.48
N MET A 455 -10.65 -21.07 -15.15
CA MET A 455 -9.43 -21.30 -14.36
C MET A 455 -9.53 -22.56 -13.48
N GLU A 456 -10.62 -23.34 -13.62
CA GLU A 456 -10.91 -24.55 -12.83
C GLU A 456 -11.00 -24.29 -11.31
N TYR A 457 -11.46 -23.09 -10.90
CA TYR A 457 -11.77 -22.77 -9.51
C TYR A 457 -13.27 -22.79 -9.26
N PHE A 458 -13.69 -23.57 -8.25
CA PHE A 458 -15.09 -23.75 -7.91
C PHE A 458 -15.35 -23.48 -6.43
N ALA A 459 -16.42 -22.75 -6.14
CA ALA A 459 -16.82 -22.38 -4.78
C ALA A 459 -17.10 -23.62 -3.90
N ILE A 460 -17.58 -24.70 -4.50
CA ILE A 460 -17.79 -25.98 -3.80
C ILE A 460 -16.49 -26.57 -3.26
N ASP A 461 -15.36 -26.28 -3.89
CA ASP A 461 -14.02 -26.69 -3.48
C ASP A 461 -13.35 -25.61 -2.60
N ASN A 462 -14.12 -24.66 -2.08
CA ASN A 462 -13.65 -23.48 -1.33
C ASN A 462 -12.67 -22.59 -2.11
N GLN A 463 -12.75 -22.54 -3.43
CA GLN A 463 -11.92 -21.72 -4.31
C GLN A 463 -12.80 -20.96 -5.30
N GLY A 464 -12.42 -19.72 -5.61
CA GLY A 464 -13.19 -18.91 -6.56
C GLY A 464 -12.82 -17.44 -6.54
N GLU A 465 -13.50 -16.65 -7.40
CA GLU A 465 -13.36 -15.20 -7.39
C GLU A 465 -13.87 -14.63 -6.08
N VAL A 466 -13.05 -13.80 -5.44
CA VAL A 466 -13.41 -13.08 -4.21
C VAL A 466 -14.43 -12.01 -4.53
N CYS A 467 -15.64 -12.14 -4.01
CA CYS A 467 -16.71 -11.15 -4.13
C CYS A 467 -17.00 -10.55 -2.76
N VAL A 468 -17.08 -9.22 -2.70
CA VAL A 468 -17.18 -8.44 -1.45
C VAL A 468 -18.47 -7.63 -1.43
N LYS A 469 -19.16 -7.63 -0.30
CA LYS A 469 -20.32 -6.76 -0.05
C LYS A 469 -20.19 -6.15 1.34
N GLY A 470 -20.35 -4.83 1.45
CA GLY A 470 -20.22 -4.16 2.73
C GLY A 470 -20.25 -2.64 2.64
N THR A 471 -20.12 -1.99 3.80
CA THR A 471 -20.11 -0.53 3.93
C THR A 471 -18.80 0.10 3.46
N ASN A 472 -17.74 -0.69 3.28
CA ASN A 472 -16.46 -0.27 2.71
C ASN A 472 -16.41 -0.34 1.18
N VAL A 473 -17.41 -0.92 0.52
CA VAL A 473 -17.45 -1.02 -0.95
C VAL A 473 -17.77 0.34 -1.56
N PHE A 474 -17.03 0.74 -2.57
CA PHE A 474 -17.15 2.02 -3.26
C PHE A 474 -18.51 2.21 -3.96
N ARG A 475 -18.84 3.46 -4.28
CA ARG A 475 -20.09 3.76 -5.03
C ARG A 475 -20.00 3.44 -6.53
N GLY A 476 -18.79 3.34 -7.05
CA GLY A 476 -18.53 3.12 -8.46
C GLY A 476 -17.36 3.96 -8.97
N TYR A 477 -17.03 3.79 -10.24
CA TYR A 477 -15.99 4.60 -10.89
C TYR A 477 -16.55 5.96 -11.32
N TYR A 478 -15.79 7.01 -11.04
CA TYR A 478 -16.20 8.39 -11.33
C TYR A 478 -16.42 8.62 -12.83
N LYS A 479 -17.62 9.06 -13.20
CA LYS A 479 -18.07 9.25 -14.59
C LYS A 479 -17.85 8.02 -15.51
N ASP A 480 -17.93 6.81 -14.94
CA ASP A 480 -17.73 5.56 -15.69
C ASP A 480 -18.72 4.48 -15.20
N PRO A 481 -20.02 4.63 -15.52
CA PRO A 481 -21.06 3.69 -15.10
C PRO A 481 -20.93 2.32 -15.77
N GLU A 482 -20.38 2.26 -16.99
CA GLU A 482 -20.19 1.00 -17.73
C GLU A 482 -19.22 0.09 -16.99
N ARG A 483 -18.02 0.60 -16.68
CA ARG A 483 -17.04 -0.16 -15.88
C ARG A 483 -17.52 -0.44 -14.46
N THR A 484 -18.37 0.42 -13.89
CA THR A 484 -18.98 0.15 -12.58
C THR A 484 -19.87 -1.07 -12.65
N ALA A 485 -20.71 -1.18 -13.68
CA ALA A 485 -21.60 -2.33 -13.90
C ALA A 485 -20.85 -3.64 -14.21
N GLU A 486 -19.61 -3.57 -14.74
CA GLU A 486 -18.76 -4.74 -14.93
C GLU A 486 -18.25 -5.36 -13.62
N VAL A 487 -18.17 -4.58 -12.54
CA VAL A 487 -17.54 -5.01 -11.27
C VAL A 487 -18.47 -5.00 -10.07
N ILE A 488 -19.64 -4.38 -10.15
CA ILE A 488 -20.71 -4.44 -9.13
C ILE A 488 -21.93 -5.09 -9.76
N ASP A 489 -22.31 -6.27 -9.24
CA ASP A 489 -23.47 -6.99 -9.72
C ASP A 489 -24.81 -6.38 -9.24
N SER A 490 -25.93 -6.88 -9.77
CA SER A 490 -27.29 -6.42 -9.43
C SER A 490 -27.67 -6.66 -7.96
N PHE A 491 -26.93 -7.50 -7.23
CA PHE A 491 -27.11 -7.77 -5.80
C PHE A 491 -26.19 -6.93 -4.91
N GLY A 492 -25.36 -6.06 -5.51
CA GLY A 492 -24.41 -5.18 -4.81
C GLY A 492 -23.12 -5.88 -4.36
N TRP A 493 -22.76 -7.00 -4.97
CA TRP A 493 -21.46 -7.63 -4.77
C TRP A 493 -20.42 -7.02 -5.69
N HIS A 494 -19.28 -6.63 -5.13
CA HIS A 494 -18.13 -6.22 -5.90
C HIS A 494 -17.26 -7.43 -6.26
N HIS A 495 -17.09 -7.67 -7.55
CA HIS A 495 -16.23 -8.67 -8.14
C HIS A 495 -14.78 -8.13 -8.20
N THR A 496 -13.90 -8.67 -7.36
CA THR A 496 -12.55 -8.12 -7.17
C THR A 496 -11.61 -8.43 -8.33
N GLY A 497 -11.88 -9.51 -9.06
CA GLY A 497 -10.97 -10.08 -10.06
C GLY A 497 -9.77 -10.80 -9.44
N ASP A 498 -9.73 -10.96 -8.11
CA ASP A 498 -8.76 -11.79 -7.40
C ASP A 498 -9.40 -13.12 -7.05
N VAL A 499 -8.64 -14.22 -7.11
CA VAL A 499 -9.10 -15.56 -6.74
C VAL A 499 -8.60 -15.90 -5.34
N GLY A 500 -9.49 -16.38 -4.49
CA GLY A 500 -9.19 -16.77 -3.13
C GLY A 500 -9.57 -18.21 -2.82
N MET A 501 -9.10 -18.66 -1.67
CA MET A 501 -9.42 -19.97 -1.09
C MET A 501 -9.74 -19.82 0.40
N TRP A 502 -10.82 -20.45 0.87
CA TRP A 502 -11.08 -20.57 2.30
C TRP A 502 -10.27 -21.69 2.91
N LEU A 503 -9.54 -21.39 3.98
CA LEU A 503 -8.87 -22.38 4.80
C LEU A 503 -9.83 -22.94 5.85
N ALA A 504 -9.48 -24.12 6.41
CA ALA A 504 -10.32 -24.84 7.36
C ALA A 504 -10.69 -24.03 8.64
N ASN A 505 -9.85 -23.08 9.01
CA ASN A 505 -10.08 -22.17 10.14
C ASN A 505 -10.92 -20.91 9.79
N GLY A 506 -11.45 -20.82 8.56
CA GLY A 506 -12.26 -19.70 8.10
C GLY A 506 -11.47 -18.44 7.73
N THR A 507 -10.17 -18.56 7.47
CA THR A 507 -9.34 -17.48 6.94
C THR A 507 -9.27 -17.53 5.41
N LEU A 508 -9.11 -16.38 4.78
CA LEU A 508 -8.98 -16.22 3.33
C LEU A 508 -7.49 -16.30 2.93
N LYS A 509 -7.19 -17.06 1.90
CA LYS A 509 -5.90 -17.07 1.20
C LYS A 509 -6.11 -16.59 -0.23
N ILE A 510 -5.37 -15.57 -0.66
CA ILE A 510 -5.38 -15.15 -2.07
C ILE A 510 -4.42 -16.06 -2.84
N ILE A 511 -4.92 -16.70 -3.88
CA ILE A 511 -4.18 -17.73 -4.62
C ILE A 511 -3.87 -17.31 -6.05
N ASP A 512 -4.66 -16.37 -6.63
CA ASP A 512 -4.51 -16.01 -8.02
C ASP A 512 -5.09 -14.62 -8.34
N ARG A 513 -4.94 -14.18 -9.59
CA ARG A 513 -5.54 -12.95 -10.11
C ARG A 513 -6.06 -13.14 -11.54
N ARG A 514 -7.37 -13.11 -11.70
CA ARG A 514 -8.07 -13.30 -12.99
C ARG A 514 -7.60 -12.32 -14.07
N LYS A 515 -7.38 -11.06 -13.73
CA LYS A 515 -7.02 -9.99 -14.69
C LYS A 515 -5.60 -10.09 -15.27
N HIS A 516 -4.68 -10.84 -14.63
CA HIS A 516 -3.31 -11.02 -15.13
C HIS A 516 -3.10 -12.35 -15.81
N THR A 517 -4.06 -13.26 -15.72
CA THR A 517 -4.01 -14.57 -16.34
C THR A 517 -4.19 -14.46 -17.84
N PHE A 518 -3.40 -15.19 -18.60
CA PHE A 518 -3.55 -15.32 -20.05
C PHE A 518 -3.48 -16.77 -20.47
N LYS A 519 -4.13 -17.10 -21.59
CA LYS A 519 -4.19 -18.45 -22.13
C LYS A 519 -3.16 -18.60 -23.24
N LEU A 520 -2.34 -19.65 -23.19
CA LEU A 520 -1.40 -20.01 -24.25
C LEU A 520 -2.13 -20.70 -25.42
N SER A 521 -1.45 -20.83 -26.57
CA SER A 521 -2.02 -21.40 -27.80
C SER A 521 -2.53 -22.85 -27.62
N GLN A 522 -1.92 -23.63 -26.72
CA GLN A 522 -2.35 -25.00 -26.39
C GLN A 522 -3.50 -25.08 -25.38
N GLY A 523 -4.06 -23.96 -24.96
CA GLY A 523 -5.20 -23.94 -24.05
C GLY A 523 -4.85 -23.82 -22.56
N GLU A 524 -3.58 -23.85 -22.19
CA GLU A 524 -3.12 -23.76 -20.80
C GLU A 524 -3.15 -22.31 -20.30
N TYR A 525 -3.61 -22.13 -19.06
CA TYR A 525 -3.64 -20.81 -18.40
C TYR A 525 -2.34 -20.54 -17.64
N ILE A 526 -1.82 -19.36 -17.78
CA ILE A 526 -0.62 -18.87 -17.11
C ILE A 526 -0.99 -17.76 -16.12
N VAL A 527 -0.47 -17.91 -14.93
CA VAL A 527 -0.56 -16.94 -13.83
C VAL A 527 0.82 -16.33 -13.60
N PRO A 528 1.14 -15.19 -14.24
CA PRO A 528 2.48 -14.62 -14.15
C PRO A 528 2.92 -14.32 -12.73
N ASP A 529 2.02 -13.77 -11.90
CA ASP A 529 2.33 -13.35 -10.53
C ASP A 529 2.83 -14.53 -9.66
N LYS A 530 2.24 -15.72 -9.81
CA LYS A 530 2.68 -16.97 -9.17
C LYS A 530 4.10 -17.36 -9.60
N ILE A 531 4.36 -17.28 -10.90
CA ILE A 531 5.64 -17.69 -11.48
C ILE A 531 6.74 -16.71 -11.08
N GLU A 532 6.46 -15.42 -11.14
CA GLU A 532 7.37 -14.34 -10.73
C GLU A 532 7.76 -14.46 -9.25
N ALA A 533 6.78 -14.78 -8.38
CA ALA A 533 7.02 -14.99 -6.95
C ALA A 533 7.94 -16.19 -6.66
N ILE A 534 7.98 -17.19 -7.55
CA ILE A 534 8.90 -18.33 -7.44
C ILE A 534 10.29 -17.92 -7.91
N TYR A 535 10.40 -17.25 -9.05
CA TYR A 535 11.68 -16.90 -9.64
C TYR A 535 12.47 -15.86 -8.84
N VAL A 536 11.79 -14.93 -8.15
CA VAL A 536 12.45 -13.95 -7.28
C VAL A 536 13.17 -14.59 -6.08
N LYS A 537 12.93 -15.87 -5.77
CA LYS A 537 13.67 -16.62 -4.74
C LYS A 537 15.11 -16.96 -5.15
N SER A 538 15.44 -16.84 -6.43
CA SER A 538 16.80 -17.01 -6.92
C SER A 538 17.70 -15.88 -6.41
N GLN A 539 18.89 -16.24 -5.91
CA GLN A 539 19.88 -15.24 -5.48
C GLN A 539 20.38 -14.34 -6.62
N TYR A 540 20.23 -14.79 -7.86
CA TYR A 540 20.69 -14.02 -9.04
C TYR A 540 19.67 -13.00 -9.51
N ILE A 541 18.43 -12.99 -8.98
CA ILE A 541 17.30 -12.21 -9.51
C ILE A 541 16.86 -11.15 -8.52
N LEU A 542 17.04 -9.88 -8.88
CA LEU A 542 16.50 -8.75 -8.15
C LEU A 542 15.01 -8.51 -8.49
N GLN A 543 14.67 -8.59 -9.78
CA GLN A 543 13.31 -8.42 -10.28
C GLN A 543 13.09 -9.26 -11.53
N ASN A 544 11.85 -9.69 -11.76
CA ASN A 544 11.48 -10.35 -12.98
C ASN A 544 10.07 -9.97 -13.44
N PHE A 545 9.83 -10.10 -14.74
CA PHE A 545 8.54 -9.89 -15.38
C PHE A 545 8.30 -11.04 -16.37
N VAL A 546 7.31 -11.86 -16.07
CA VAL A 546 6.92 -13.00 -16.92
C VAL A 546 5.88 -12.56 -17.94
N TYR A 547 6.11 -12.93 -19.20
CA TYR A 547 5.26 -12.58 -20.32
C TYR A 547 4.91 -13.79 -21.19
N GLY A 548 3.68 -13.75 -21.72
CA GLY A 548 3.21 -14.72 -22.71
C GLY A 548 2.11 -14.13 -23.58
N GLU A 549 1.88 -14.76 -24.72
CA GLU A 549 0.87 -14.41 -25.69
C GLU A 549 -0.04 -15.57 -26.03
N SER A 550 -1.31 -15.31 -26.25
CA SER A 550 -2.31 -16.34 -26.55
C SER A 550 -2.04 -17.14 -27.82
N LEU A 551 -1.22 -16.62 -28.73
CA LEU A 551 -0.84 -17.31 -29.96
C LEU A 551 0.50 -18.06 -29.85
N LYS A 552 1.15 -18.03 -28.68
CA LYS A 552 2.45 -18.66 -28.40
C LYS A 552 2.30 -19.86 -27.47
N SER A 553 3.19 -20.83 -27.61
CA SER A 553 3.19 -22.09 -26.84
C SER A 553 4.02 -22.04 -25.55
N GLY A 554 4.75 -20.97 -25.30
CA GLY A 554 5.62 -20.82 -24.14
C GLY A 554 5.64 -19.38 -23.61
N ILE A 555 6.22 -19.25 -22.42
CA ILE A 555 6.42 -17.96 -21.76
C ILE A 555 7.90 -17.57 -21.74
N VAL A 556 8.14 -16.26 -21.72
CA VAL A 556 9.47 -15.65 -21.63
C VAL A 556 9.53 -14.69 -20.46
N ALA A 557 10.72 -14.26 -20.04
CA ALA A 557 10.82 -13.28 -18.97
C ALA A 557 11.88 -12.19 -19.24
N ILE A 558 11.59 -11.00 -18.73
CA ILE A 558 12.60 -9.96 -18.54
C ILE A 558 13.10 -10.09 -17.10
N VAL A 559 14.41 -10.17 -16.92
CA VAL A 559 15.04 -10.39 -15.62
C VAL A 559 16.05 -9.27 -15.34
N VAL A 560 15.90 -8.63 -14.19
CA VAL A 560 16.91 -7.73 -13.64
C VAL A 560 17.75 -8.52 -12.66
N PRO A 561 19.04 -8.75 -12.93
CA PRO A 561 19.89 -9.53 -12.03
C PRO A 561 20.28 -8.74 -10.78
N ASP A 562 20.60 -9.48 -9.69
CA ASP A 562 21.26 -8.90 -8.54
C ASP A 562 22.72 -8.57 -8.90
N VAL A 563 23.06 -7.28 -8.78
CA VAL A 563 24.33 -6.72 -9.26
C VAL A 563 25.53 -7.30 -8.50
N ASP A 564 25.40 -7.43 -7.19
CA ASP A 564 26.51 -7.82 -6.31
C ASP A 564 26.80 -9.31 -6.43
N VAL A 565 25.73 -10.12 -6.45
CA VAL A 565 25.84 -11.57 -6.65
C VAL A 565 26.39 -11.87 -8.04
N LEU A 566 25.89 -11.19 -9.07
CA LEU A 566 26.34 -11.42 -10.44
C LEU A 566 27.81 -11.01 -10.65
N LYS A 567 28.23 -9.88 -10.10
CA LYS A 567 29.64 -9.44 -10.18
C LYS A 567 30.59 -10.40 -9.45
N SER A 568 30.17 -10.92 -8.29
CA SER A 568 30.96 -11.91 -7.55
C SER A 568 31.13 -13.19 -8.35
N TRP A 569 30.05 -13.72 -8.90
CA TRP A 569 30.08 -14.89 -9.77
C TRP A 569 30.94 -14.67 -11.03
N ALA A 570 30.79 -13.51 -11.68
CA ALA A 570 31.57 -13.18 -12.89
C ALA A 570 33.08 -13.14 -12.59
N LYS A 571 33.49 -12.60 -11.43
CA LYS A 571 34.87 -12.58 -10.98
C LYS A 571 35.42 -13.99 -10.77
N GLU A 572 34.67 -14.88 -10.12
CA GLU A 572 35.05 -16.28 -9.88
C GLU A 572 35.18 -17.06 -11.20
N ASN A 573 34.38 -16.71 -12.21
CA ASN A 573 34.36 -17.35 -13.52
C ASN A 573 35.21 -16.63 -14.57
N HIS A 574 36.04 -15.65 -14.16
CA HIS A 574 36.94 -14.90 -15.05
C HIS A 574 36.25 -14.20 -16.23
N ILE A 575 35.02 -13.71 -16.03
CA ILE A 575 34.24 -12.97 -17.03
C ILE A 575 34.35 -11.46 -16.69
N PRO A 576 35.18 -10.70 -17.42
CA PRO A 576 35.32 -9.27 -17.17
C PRO A 576 34.18 -8.48 -17.83
N GLY A 577 33.82 -7.31 -17.26
CA GLY A 577 32.90 -6.38 -17.90
C GLY A 577 32.05 -5.57 -16.93
N THR A 578 31.39 -4.55 -17.48
CA THR A 578 30.34 -3.80 -16.78
C THR A 578 29.07 -4.65 -16.68
N LEU A 579 28.13 -4.24 -15.85
CA LEU A 579 26.86 -4.96 -15.70
C LEU A 579 26.15 -5.16 -17.05
N SER A 580 26.13 -4.15 -17.91
CA SER A 580 25.53 -4.24 -19.26
C SER A 580 26.22 -5.32 -20.13
N VAL A 581 27.56 -5.44 -20.03
CA VAL A 581 28.32 -6.48 -20.73
C VAL A 581 27.98 -7.86 -20.15
N LEU A 582 27.90 -7.98 -18.84
CA LEU A 582 27.52 -9.24 -18.17
C LEU A 582 26.10 -9.68 -18.56
N CYS A 583 25.14 -8.74 -18.63
CA CYS A 583 23.77 -9.03 -19.06
C CYS A 583 23.67 -9.51 -20.51
N SER A 584 24.62 -9.13 -21.36
CA SER A 584 24.70 -9.59 -22.77
C SER A 584 25.48 -10.89 -22.93
N HIS A 585 26.11 -11.41 -21.86
CA HIS A 585 27.00 -12.55 -21.95
C HIS A 585 26.23 -13.90 -21.90
N LYS A 586 26.40 -14.75 -22.90
CA LYS A 586 25.67 -16.03 -23.05
C LYS A 586 25.74 -16.91 -21.80
N LYS A 587 26.91 -17.11 -21.20
CA LYS A 587 27.07 -17.93 -19.99
C LYS A 587 26.29 -17.37 -18.78
N VAL A 588 26.17 -16.06 -18.68
CA VAL A 588 25.38 -15.41 -17.62
C VAL A 588 23.88 -15.64 -17.85
N LYS A 589 23.42 -15.52 -19.08
CA LYS A 589 22.03 -15.83 -19.45
C LYS A 589 21.70 -17.29 -19.14
N GLU A 590 22.57 -18.23 -19.53
CA GLU A 590 22.42 -19.66 -19.27
C GLU A 590 22.41 -19.98 -17.76
N LEU A 591 23.29 -19.35 -16.97
CA LEU A 591 23.33 -19.50 -15.53
C LEU A 591 21.97 -19.15 -14.90
N ILE A 592 21.48 -17.94 -15.18
CA ILE A 592 20.26 -17.43 -14.56
C ILE A 592 19.05 -18.23 -15.03
N LEU A 593 18.95 -18.55 -16.33
CA LEU A 593 17.87 -19.38 -16.85
C LEU A 593 17.82 -20.76 -16.21
N ASN A 594 18.97 -21.43 -16.07
CA ASN A 594 19.05 -22.76 -15.45
C ASN A 594 18.66 -22.71 -13.96
N ASP A 595 19.05 -21.66 -13.26
CA ASP A 595 18.66 -21.46 -11.86
C ASP A 595 17.15 -21.21 -11.73
N MET A 596 16.55 -20.39 -12.61
CA MET A 596 15.10 -20.18 -12.67
C MET A 596 14.34 -21.50 -12.91
N LEU A 597 14.80 -22.29 -13.88
CA LEU A 597 14.19 -23.60 -14.19
C LEU A 597 14.28 -24.56 -13.00
N SER A 598 15.42 -24.54 -12.26
CA SER A 598 15.59 -25.32 -11.03
C SER A 598 14.60 -24.89 -9.95
N TRP A 599 14.47 -23.60 -9.69
CA TRP A 599 13.49 -23.05 -8.74
C TRP A 599 12.06 -23.39 -9.15
N GLY A 600 11.73 -23.24 -10.43
CA GLY A 600 10.43 -23.62 -10.97
C GLY A 600 10.09 -25.08 -10.73
N LYS A 601 11.00 -25.99 -11.04
CA LYS A 601 10.84 -27.44 -10.83
C LYS A 601 10.69 -27.80 -9.34
N GLN A 602 11.49 -27.20 -8.46
CA GLN A 602 11.44 -27.45 -7.01
C GLN A 602 10.12 -26.94 -6.39
N ASN A 603 9.50 -25.90 -6.96
CA ASN A 603 8.24 -25.34 -6.47
C ASN A 603 7.02 -25.80 -7.29
N GLY A 604 7.15 -26.89 -8.06
CA GLY A 604 6.02 -27.57 -8.72
C GLY A 604 5.45 -26.85 -9.95
N LEU A 605 6.20 -25.93 -10.59
CA LEU A 605 5.77 -25.35 -11.86
C LEU A 605 5.73 -26.45 -12.94
N LYS A 606 4.62 -26.52 -13.65
CA LYS A 606 4.44 -27.39 -14.81
C LYS A 606 5.35 -26.92 -15.96
N SER A 607 5.61 -27.78 -16.93
CA SER A 607 6.52 -27.47 -18.06
C SER A 607 6.11 -26.21 -18.85
N PHE A 608 4.82 -25.95 -18.99
CA PHE A 608 4.30 -24.77 -19.69
C PHE A 608 4.34 -23.49 -18.83
N GLU A 609 4.41 -23.62 -17.48
CA GLU A 609 4.60 -22.51 -16.54
C GLU A 609 6.07 -22.10 -16.39
N GLN A 610 7.00 -22.82 -17.01
CA GLN A 610 8.43 -22.50 -16.95
C GLN A 610 8.85 -21.67 -18.16
N VAL A 611 9.59 -20.60 -17.91
CA VAL A 611 10.11 -19.72 -18.97
C VAL A 611 10.99 -20.48 -19.94
N LYS A 612 10.86 -20.17 -21.22
CA LYS A 612 11.64 -20.81 -22.28
C LYS A 612 12.86 -20.00 -22.66
N ASP A 613 12.79 -18.68 -22.47
CA ASP A 613 13.90 -17.76 -22.70
C ASP A 613 13.80 -16.55 -21.76
N ILE A 614 14.94 -15.87 -21.55
CA ILE A 614 15.03 -14.67 -20.73
C ILE A 614 15.84 -13.58 -21.41
N TYR A 615 15.47 -12.32 -21.14
CA TYR A 615 16.30 -11.16 -21.45
C TYR A 615 16.80 -10.54 -20.15
N LEU A 616 18.12 -10.33 -20.02
CA LEU A 616 18.73 -9.72 -18.85
C LEU A 616 18.83 -8.22 -19.03
N HIS A 617 18.23 -7.45 -18.13
CA HIS A 617 18.24 -6.00 -18.16
C HIS A 617 19.09 -5.44 -17.02
N PRO A 618 20.07 -4.55 -17.29
CA PRO A 618 21.00 -4.06 -16.26
C PRO A 618 20.35 -3.10 -15.27
N ASP A 619 19.31 -2.35 -15.70
CA ASP A 619 18.70 -1.33 -14.86
C ASP A 619 17.45 -1.87 -14.14
N PRO A 620 17.28 -1.62 -12.83
CA PRO A 620 16.11 -2.07 -12.10
C PRO A 620 14.83 -1.36 -12.56
N PHE A 621 13.72 -2.11 -12.57
CA PHE A 621 12.41 -1.50 -12.70
C PHE A 621 12.20 -0.54 -11.53
N SER A 622 11.77 0.65 -11.81
CA SER A 622 11.63 1.72 -10.82
C SER A 622 10.40 2.57 -11.08
N ILE A 623 10.08 3.40 -10.12
CA ILE A 623 9.05 4.43 -10.24
C ILE A 623 9.51 5.49 -11.25
N GLN A 624 10.80 5.84 -11.23
CA GLN A 624 11.39 6.88 -12.07
C GLN A 624 11.35 6.53 -13.56
N ASN A 625 11.59 5.25 -13.92
CA ASN A 625 11.47 4.80 -15.31
C ASN A 625 10.03 4.40 -15.70
N GLY A 626 9.06 4.59 -14.81
CA GLY A 626 7.65 4.35 -15.09
C GLY A 626 7.24 2.87 -15.13
N LEU A 627 8.10 1.94 -14.75
CA LEU A 627 7.85 0.49 -14.82
C LEU A 627 7.25 -0.08 -13.53
N LEU A 628 7.30 0.68 -12.42
CA LEU A 628 6.64 0.32 -11.16
C LEU A 628 5.60 1.34 -10.76
N THR A 629 4.60 0.88 -9.98
CA THR A 629 3.70 1.75 -9.25
C THR A 629 4.39 2.30 -7.98
N PRO A 630 3.82 3.31 -7.28
CA PRO A 630 4.33 3.78 -5.97
C PRO A 630 4.41 2.68 -4.92
N MET A 631 3.52 1.70 -5.02
CA MET A 631 3.51 0.50 -4.16
C MET A 631 4.44 -0.59 -4.69
N PHE A 632 5.35 -0.22 -5.60
CA PHE A 632 6.33 -1.10 -6.21
C PHE A 632 5.74 -2.31 -6.96
N LYS A 633 4.49 -2.23 -7.42
CA LYS A 633 3.89 -3.26 -8.29
C LYS A 633 4.32 -3.04 -9.74
N LEU A 634 4.50 -4.13 -10.49
CA LEU A 634 4.81 -4.09 -11.90
C LEU A 634 3.67 -3.43 -12.71
N LYS A 635 4.00 -2.45 -13.53
CA LYS A 635 3.08 -1.89 -14.52
C LYS A 635 3.17 -2.73 -15.79
N ARG A 636 2.49 -3.88 -15.82
CA ARG A 636 2.57 -4.87 -16.88
C ARG A 636 2.43 -4.31 -18.30
N PRO A 637 1.44 -3.45 -18.62
CA PRO A 637 1.34 -2.88 -19.96
C PRO A 637 2.53 -1.99 -20.33
N GLN A 638 3.05 -1.20 -19.40
CA GLN A 638 4.19 -0.33 -19.61
C GLN A 638 5.47 -1.15 -19.81
N ILE A 639 5.68 -2.20 -18.99
CA ILE A 639 6.83 -3.10 -19.12
C ILE A 639 6.76 -3.83 -20.47
N LYS A 640 5.60 -4.36 -20.85
CA LYS A 640 5.39 -4.96 -22.17
C LYS A 640 5.77 -4.02 -23.30
N ASN A 641 5.30 -2.77 -23.27
CA ASN A 641 5.58 -1.79 -24.30
C ASN A 641 7.06 -1.38 -24.33
N TYR A 642 7.67 -1.18 -23.16
CA TYR A 642 9.08 -0.81 -23.03
C TYR A 642 10.02 -1.88 -23.57
N PHE A 643 9.72 -3.16 -23.29
CA PHE A 643 10.54 -4.30 -23.73
C PHE A 643 9.99 -5.02 -24.96
N LYS A 644 9.06 -4.39 -25.70
CA LYS A 644 8.44 -5.05 -26.86
C LYS A 644 9.45 -5.62 -27.86
N PRO A 645 10.53 -4.92 -28.27
CA PRO A 645 11.53 -5.48 -29.18
C PRO A 645 12.21 -6.73 -28.64
N GLN A 646 12.55 -6.76 -27.33
CA GLN A 646 13.21 -7.90 -26.68
C GLN A 646 12.26 -9.09 -26.51
N LEU A 647 10.98 -8.81 -26.19
CA LEU A 647 9.96 -9.84 -26.10
C LEU A 647 9.70 -10.48 -27.47
N ASP A 648 9.57 -9.67 -28.51
CA ASP A 648 9.39 -10.15 -29.89
C ASP A 648 10.61 -10.99 -30.35
N ASP A 649 11.83 -10.55 -30.06
CA ASP A 649 13.08 -11.26 -30.38
C ASP A 649 13.13 -12.64 -29.72
N MET A 650 12.86 -12.73 -28.40
CA MET A 650 12.83 -14.01 -27.71
C MET A 650 11.84 -15.01 -28.35
N TYR A 651 10.69 -14.51 -28.82
CA TYR A 651 9.69 -15.37 -29.49
C TYR A 651 10.06 -15.76 -30.92
N THR A 652 11.00 -15.08 -31.59
CA THR A 652 11.49 -15.51 -32.91
C THR A 652 12.33 -16.78 -32.81
N HIS A 653 12.92 -17.06 -31.66
CA HIS A 653 13.79 -18.19 -31.40
C HIS A 653 13.08 -19.37 -30.71
N LEU A 654 11.81 -19.19 -30.33
CA LEU A 654 10.99 -20.25 -29.73
C LEU A 654 10.17 -20.96 -30.81
N PRO A 655 10.05 -22.30 -30.75
CA PRO A 655 9.28 -23.11 -31.72
C PRO A 655 7.78 -22.78 -31.71
#